data_8d237f3038920ddbca0b9dfad7258eca
#
_entry.id   8d237f3038920ddbca0b9dfad7258eca
#
_cell.length_a   1.000
_cell.length_b   1.000
_cell.length_c   1.000
_cell.angle_alpha   90.00
_cell.angle_beta   90.00
_cell.angle_gamma   90.00
#
_symmetry.space_group_name_H-M   'P 1'
#
loop_
_entity.id
_entity.type
_entity.pdbx_description
1 polymer ?
#
loop_
_entity_poly.entity_id
_entity_poly.type
_entity_poly.pdbx_seq_one_letter_code
_entity_poly.pdbx_strand_id
1 'polypeptide(L)'
;MAEEPEEEENVTGQDGFELASVFSFSLNQRIIPYCATSARIESDSKETLVAVSASNKVILRNNESTLHIPDKIKCITTAPFGTGYDYIVVGTESQVLVYDFCKNSTIFRRDVPDGVHCFTVGKLGELDRMILCGGNCAIWGFDETGRDIYWTVTGDSVTTMCLCDFDGDGEMELIIGSPDSELRIFKNDLMRAELLETDAVIVLQGFDKNRFGYALANGTVGMYQKDQRLWRIKSKSVITAILPYPNEDTVTCVWNSGKIDVRSISENGEVVCRNSSLTGQTVIAGFTSKMNDEKEGEFTVVTSDGKVYGFNNSKAKEMVDKTQETLHLFGQKKHNLLIELSNFEQEEQLSEADKEKDFRIPIGTTVECKLFVSKSDRTLYLVLEASHSVCIRGVIAFAEGLFEGESYIWIPKLIEGAGDRVQIPIVTEKDMANEIHIRTFLGPQESNKLSVFETALSIPRFARFCVLQTEDAFTMPKSYVETTFKIRNQRILDWVMDTFLIDIDYPIDPEEDMMEIRFLGLASKRDQQLCIKHYQSDGKTLIYHECLETVGNIIQSLCDYFVVDNLESHAEFPEKFAEVEEICNELDSMYDVRDRLTTDLSEKQALLMEVVVRAEDAIVIDDLDLVRKYYTRLRHLDRSVRQAFHLRANNHERFVQSLRRLHKIIEQAAKLRCGEPSRKIVSACREAIADDNKSILAKYLKFGV
;
A
#
# COMPACT_ATOMS: atom_id res chain seq x y z
N MET A 1 -27.24 21.75 -16.47
CA MET A 1 -26.31 22.86 -16.37
C MET A 1 -24.94 22.22 -16.36
N ALA A 2 -24.17 22.41 -17.40
CA ALA A 2 -22.81 21.89 -17.49
C ALA A 2 -21.91 22.76 -16.58
N GLU A 3 -21.21 22.16 -15.67
CA GLU A 3 -20.13 22.81 -14.93
C GLU A 3 -19.01 23.10 -15.92
N GLU A 4 -18.67 24.38 -16.06
CA GLU A 4 -17.49 24.81 -16.81
C GLU A 4 -16.24 24.25 -16.11
N PRO A 5 -15.22 23.78 -16.85
CA PRO A 5 -13.96 23.36 -16.23
C PRO A 5 -13.28 24.60 -15.65
N GLU A 6 -13.01 24.60 -14.35
CA GLU A 6 -12.12 25.54 -13.72
C GLU A 6 -10.77 25.49 -14.44
N GLU A 7 -10.35 26.58 -15.08
CA GLU A 7 -9.00 26.74 -15.60
C GLU A 7 -8.02 26.70 -14.42
N GLU A 8 -7.37 25.55 -14.23
CA GLU A 8 -6.29 25.39 -13.24
C GLU A 8 -5.08 26.23 -13.72
N GLU A 9 -4.93 27.43 -13.20
CA GLU A 9 -3.77 28.30 -13.46
C GLU A 9 -2.47 27.62 -12.98
N ASN A 10 -1.40 27.78 -13.76
CA ASN A 10 -0.05 27.42 -13.34
C ASN A 10 0.35 28.27 -12.12
N VAL A 11 0.62 27.63 -11.00
CA VAL A 11 1.08 28.29 -9.78
C VAL A 11 2.61 28.37 -9.83
N THR A 12 3.14 29.56 -9.98
CA THR A 12 4.58 29.87 -9.80
C THR A 12 4.90 29.85 -8.31
N GLY A 13 5.90 29.06 -7.92
CA GLY A 13 6.24 28.88 -6.51
C GLY A 13 6.82 30.09 -5.82
N GLN A 14 6.68 30.15 -4.50
CA GLN A 14 7.20 31.21 -3.63
C GLN A 14 8.73 31.39 -3.69
N ASP A 15 9.49 30.40 -4.17
CA ASP A 15 10.96 30.40 -4.27
C ASP A 15 11.50 30.57 -5.71
N GLY A 16 10.67 31.06 -6.65
CA GLY A 16 11.09 31.19 -8.03
C GLY A 16 11.30 29.87 -8.76
N PHE A 17 10.64 28.81 -8.28
CA PHE A 17 10.61 27.49 -8.89
C PHE A 17 9.62 27.48 -10.04
N GLU A 18 10.09 27.19 -11.26
CA GLU A 18 9.24 26.97 -12.42
C GLU A 18 9.69 25.73 -13.16
N LEU A 19 8.77 24.80 -13.39
CA LEU A 19 9.03 23.61 -14.20
C LEU A 19 8.86 23.94 -15.67
N ALA A 20 9.98 23.96 -16.41
CA ALA A 20 9.98 24.13 -17.86
C ALA A 20 10.19 22.78 -18.55
N SER A 21 9.48 22.59 -19.67
CA SER A 21 9.74 21.47 -20.58
C SER A 21 11.03 21.73 -21.35
N VAL A 22 12.02 20.85 -21.19
CA VAL A 22 13.35 20.96 -21.83
C VAL A 22 13.36 20.29 -23.18
N PHE A 23 12.70 19.15 -23.29
CA PHE A 23 12.58 18.41 -24.54
C PHE A 23 11.26 17.67 -24.64
N SER A 24 10.84 17.39 -25.86
CA SER A 24 9.74 16.47 -26.13
C SER A 24 10.01 15.69 -27.42
N PHE A 25 9.65 14.41 -27.46
CA PHE A 25 9.68 13.58 -28.65
C PHE A 25 8.63 12.48 -28.56
N SER A 26 8.37 11.79 -29.68
CA SER A 26 7.40 10.69 -29.73
C SER A 26 8.09 9.38 -30.16
N LEU A 27 7.77 8.29 -29.44
CA LEU A 27 8.18 6.94 -29.80
C LEU A 27 7.27 6.32 -30.87
N ASN A 28 6.15 6.99 -31.21
CA ASN A 28 5.13 6.53 -32.18
C ASN A 28 4.57 5.12 -31.89
N GLN A 29 4.62 4.69 -30.63
CA GLN A 29 4.11 3.40 -30.17
C GLN A 29 3.46 3.57 -28.81
N ARG A 30 2.43 2.77 -28.51
CA ARG A 30 1.83 2.71 -27.19
C ARG A 30 2.77 1.99 -26.24
N ILE A 31 2.96 2.55 -25.05
CA ILE A 31 3.86 2.04 -24.02
C ILE A 31 3.03 1.37 -22.91
N ILE A 32 3.56 0.29 -22.33
CA ILE A 32 2.95 -0.41 -21.19
C ILE A 32 3.14 0.47 -19.93
N PRO A 33 2.11 0.63 -19.07
CA PRO A 33 2.22 1.38 -17.83
C PRO A 33 3.36 0.87 -16.93
N TYR A 34 4.06 1.79 -16.28
CA TYR A 34 5.21 1.54 -15.40
C TYR A 34 6.42 0.83 -16.07
N CYS A 35 6.42 0.70 -17.38
CA CYS A 35 7.46 0.03 -18.16
C CYS A 35 8.29 1.03 -18.97
N ALA A 36 8.80 2.06 -18.32
CA ALA A 36 9.77 2.99 -18.90
C ALA A 36 10.77 3.45 -17.85
N THR A 37 12.05 3.55 -18.24
CA THR A 37 13.17 3.95 -17.39
C THR A 37 14.29 4.59 -18.22
N SER A 38 15.32 5.14 -17.58
CA SER A 38 16.55 5.57 -18.25
C SER A 38 17.69 4.60 -18.00
N ALA A 39 18.60 4.45 -18.95
CA ALA A 39 19.79 3.62 -18.88
C ALA A 39 20.97 4.26 -19.59
N ARG A 40 22.17 4.08 -19.06
CA ARG A 40 23.42 4.26 -19.79
C ARG A 40 23.76 2.98 -20.53
N ILE A 41 23.70 3.02 -21.85
CA ILE A 41 23.94 1.82 -22.68
C ILE A 41 25.44 1.60 -22.93
N GLU A 42 26.22 2.69 -23.04
CA GLU A 42 27.67 2.65 -23.26
C GLU A 42 28.38 3.47 -22.19
N SER A 43 29.62 3.12 -21.84
CA SER A 43 30.37 3.72 -20.73
C SER A 43 30.58 5.25 -20.80
N ASP A 44 30.58 5.82 -22.00
CA ASP A 44 30.73 7.26 -22.22
C ASP A 44 29.47 7.92 -22.80
N SER A 45 28.35 7.19 -22.91
CA SER A 45 27.10 7.69 -23.46
C SER A 45 26.24 8.38 -22.40
N LYS A 46 25.37 9.26 -22.89
CA LYS A 46 24.29 9.85 -22.11
C LYS A 46 23.25 8.78 -21.76
N GLU A 47 22.49 9.05 -20.73
CA GLU A 47 21.33 8.22 -20.43
C GLU A 47 20.34 8.21 -21.62
N THR A 48 19.84 7.05 -21.93
CA THR A 48 18.90 6.82 -23.04
C THR A 48 17.61 6.27 -22.47
N LEU A 49 16.47 6.67 -23.05
CA LEU A 49 15.17 6.13 -22.66
C LEU A 49 15.07 4.66 -23.10
N VAL A 50 14.63 3.84 -22.17
CA VAL A 50 14.25 2.43 -22.38
C VAL A 50 12.77 2.30 -22.05
N ALA A 51 11.97 1.81 -22.99
CA ALA A 51 10.53 1.64 -22.79
C ALA A 51 10.04 0.32 -23.40
N VAL A 52 8.93 -0.20 -22.90
CA VAL A 52 8.30 -1.41 -23.43
C VAL A 52 7.03 -1.05 -24.17
N SER A 53 6.97 -1.41 -25.46
CA SER A 53 5.77 -1.19 -26.26
C SER A 53 4.65 -2.20 -25.97
N ALA A 54 3.42 -1.84 -26.28
CA ALA A 54 2.27 -2.72 -26.20
C ALA A 54 2.39 -3.99 -27.07
N SER A 55 3.31 -4.00 -28.04
CA SER A 55 3.67 -5.18 -28.85
C SER A 55 4.72 -6.07 -28.20
N ASN A 56 5.02 -5.89 -26.91
CA ASN A 56 5.97 -6.67 -26.12
C ASN A 56 7.42 -6.56 -26.60
N LYS A 57 7.83 -5.38 -27.03
CA LYS A 57 9.18 -5.06 -27.46
C LYS A 57 9.81 -4.03 -26.56
N VAL A 58 11.04 -4.26 -26.14
CA VAL A 58 11.87 -3.25 -25.49
C VAL A 58 12.45 -2.33 -26.56
N ILE A 59 12.22 -1.03 -26.43
CA ILE A 59 12.59 0.01 -27.39
C ILE A 59 13.57 0.95 -26.72
N LEU A 60 14.64 1.31 -27.45
CA LEU A 60 15.53 2.40 -27.09
C LEU A 60 15.17 3.68 -27.85
N ARG A 61 15.51 4.85 -27.29
CA ARG A 61 15.21 6.18 -27.87
C ARG A 61 15.49 6.30 -29.37
N ASN A 62 16.56 5.69 -29.84
CA ASN A 62 17.00 5.83 -31.24
C ASN A 62 16.33 4.87 -32.23
N ASN A 63 15.37 4.06 -31.81
CA ASN A 63 14.60 3.08 -32.60
C ASN A 63 15.43 2.07 -33.42
N GLU A 64 16.76 2.10 -33.34
CA GLU A 64 17.66 1.25 -34.12
C GLU A 64 17.85 -0.14 -33.51
N SER A 65 17.66 -0.27 -32.21
CA SER A 65 17.76 -1.54 -31.48
C SER A 65 16.48 -1.87 -30.72
N THR A 66 15.89 -2.99 -31.09
CA THR A 66 14.71 -3.52 -30.37
C THR A 66 14.97 -4.93 -29.90
N LEU A 67 14.67 -5.22 -28.65
CA LEU A 67 14.71 -6.58 -28.12
C LEU A 67 13.29 -7.13 -28.04
N HIS A 68 13.05 -8.24 -28.70
CA HIS A 68 11.78 -8.96 -28.63
C HIS A 68 11.86 -10.07 -27.60
N ILE A 69 10.95 -10.07 -26.62
CA ILE A 69 10.85 -11.10 -25.59
C ILE A 69 9.56 -11.88 -25.84
N PRO A 70 9.61 -13.22 -25.94
CA PRO A 70 8.43 -14.03 -26.23
C PRO A 70 7.40 -14.02 -25.10
N ASP A 71 7.86 -13.90 -23.85
CA ASP A 71 7.01 -13.88 -22.67
C ASP A 71 6.50 -12.45 -22.41
N LYS A 72 5.29 -12.33 -21.87
CA LYS A 72 4.67 -11.03 -21.58
C LYS A 72 5.43 -10.26 -20.53
N ILE A 73 5.93 -9.08 -20.89
CA ILE A 73 6.66 -8.18 -19.99
C ILE A 73 5.67 -7.51 -19.04
N LYS A 74 5.99 -7.49 -17.76
CA LYS A 74 5.22 -6.84 -16.68
C LYS A 74 5.89 -5.58 -16.16
N CYS A 75 7.21 -5.61 -16.00
CA CYS A 75 7.99 -4.51 -15.47
C CYS A 75 9.39 -4.48 -16.07
N ILE A 76 10.02 -3.32 -16.03
CA ILE A 76 11.38 -3.11 -16.51
C ILE A 76 12.12 -2.18 -15.55
N THR A 77 13.40 -2.44 -15.35
CA THR A 77 14.31 -1.54 -14.60
C THR A 77 15.71 -1.63 -15.16
N THR A 78 16.62 -0.85 -14.62
CA THR A 78 18.04 -0.87 -14.97
C THR A 78 18.88 -1.20 -13.75
N ALA A 79 19.97 -1.94 -13.97
CA ALA A 79 20.92 -2.32 -12.93
C ALA A 79 22.32 -1.83 -13.28
N PRO A 80 22.96 -1.00 -12.44
CA PRO A 80 24.29 -0.44 -12.69
C PRO A 80 25.41 -1.44 -12.38
N PHE A 81 25.34 -2.65 -12.97
CA PHE A 81 26.30 -3.74 -12.75
C PHE A 81 27.46 -3.72 -13.74
N GLY A 82 27.30 -3.06 -14.88
CA GLY A 82 28.38 -2.87 -15.85
C GLY A 82 29.43 -1.86 -15.38
N THR A 83 30.63 -1.97 -15.97
CA THR A 83 31.69 -0.96 -15.76
C THR A 83 31.36 0.31 -16.54
N GLY A 84 30.59 1.22 -15.90
CA GLY A 84 30.21 2.52 -16.47
C GLY A 84 28.95 2.53 -17.34
N TYR A 85 28.24 1.40 -17.50
CA TYR A 85 26.96 1.28 -18.19
C TYR A 85 26.01 0.36 -17.43
N ASP A 86 24.72 0.39 -17.80
CA ASP A 86 23.66 -0.29 -17.07
C ASP A 86 23.17 -1.52 -17.85
N TYR A 87 22.85 -2.60 -17.12
CA TYR A 87 22.11 -3.72 -17.67
C TYR A 87 20.61 -3.46 -17.61
N ILE A 88 19.88 -3.98 -18.60
CA ILE A 88 18.42 -3.92 -18.62
C ILE A 88 17.86 -5.17 -17.96
N VAL A 89 16.99 -4.97 -16.97
CA VAL A 89 16.32 -6.02 -16.23
C VAL A 89 14.85 -6.04 -16.63
N VAL A 90 14.39 -7.17 -17.12
CA VAL A 90 13.02 -7.37 -17.58
C VAL A 90 12.34 -8.44 -16.76
N GLY A 91 11.18 -8.12 -16.21
CA GLY A 91 10.31 -9.04 -15.48
C GLY A 91 9.14 -9.50 -16.35
N THR A 92 8.91 -10.80 -16.34
CA THR A 92 7.77 -11.43 -17.02
C THR A 92 6.84 -12.13 -16.01
N GLU A 93 5.83 -12.81 -16.50
CA GLU A 93 4.90 -13.58 -15.66
C GLU A 93 5.55 -14.74 -14.90
N SER A 94 6.75 -15.19 -15.31
CA SER A 94 7.41 -16.35 -14.70
C SER A 94 8.92 -16.28 -14.66
N GLN A 95 9.54 -15.20 -15.16
CA GLN A 95 10.99 -15.15 -15.34
C GLN A 95 11.55 -13.75 -15.19
N VAL A 96 12.81 -13.67 -14.78
CA VAL A 96 13.66 -12.48 -14.82
C VAL A 96 14.71 -12.68 -15.90
N LEU A 97 14.88 -11.70 -16.75
CA LEU A 97 15.91 -11.63 -17.80
C LEU A 97 16.78 -10.40 -17.55
N VAL A 98 18.08 -10.59 -17.45
CA VAL A 98 19.07 -9.51 -17.42
C VAL A 98 19.85 -9.52 -18.71
N TYR A 99 19.86 -8.37 -19.40
CA TYR A 99 20.38 -8.22 -20.74
C TYR A 99 21.40 -7.08 -20.83
N ASP A 100 22.53 -7.36 -21.44
CA ASP A 100 23.58 -6.39 -21.78
C ASP A 100 23.38 -5.94 -23.24
N PHE A 101 22.87 -4.72 -23.42
CA PHE A 101 22.67 -4.16 -24.76
C PHE A 101 23.98 -3.80 -25.45
N CYS A 102 25.03 -3.43 -24.73
CA CYS A 102 26.32 -3.10 -25.29
C CYS A 102 26.96 -4.31 -25.97
N LYS A 103 26.87 -5.48 -25.32
CA LYS A 103 27.40 -6.75 -25.88
C LYS A 103 26.35 -7.55 -26.63
N ASN A 104 25.10 -7.08 -26.66
CA ASN A 104 23.99 -7.79 -27.28
C ASN A 104 23.87 -9.24 -26.76
N SER A 105 23.95 -9.44 -25.47
CA SER A 105 23.97 -10.77 -24.85
C SER A 105 23.13 -10.83 -23.58
N THR A 106 22.51 -11.98 -23.36
CA THR A 106 21.84 -12.28 -22.09
C THR A 106 22.89 -12.58 -21.03
N ILE A 107 22.88 -11.88 -19.92
CA ILE A 107 23.75 -12.14 -18.76
C ILE A 107 23.24 -13.36 -18.02
N PHE A 108 21.97 -13.32 -17.60
CA PHE A 108 21.30 -14.49 -17.05
C PHE A 108 19.80 -14.44 -17.28
N ARG A 109 19.17 -15.60 -17.16
CA ARG A 109 17.72 -15.79 -17.15
C ARG A 109 17.39 -16.72 -15.99
N ARG A 110 16.42 -16.34 -15.15
CA ARG A 110 16.00 -17.13 -13.99
C ARG A 110 14.50 -17.27 -13.95
N ASP A 111 14.05 -18.46 -13.61
CA ASP A 111 12.64 -18.72 -13.37
C ASP A 111 12.25 -18.17 -12.00
N VAL A 112 11.16 -17.42 -11.97
CA VAL A 112 10.52 -16.89 -10.76
C VAL A 112 9.08 -17.38 -10.80
N PRO A 113 8.75 -18.45 -10.08
CA PRO A 113 7.42 -19.07 -10.14
C PRO A 113 6.28 -18.13 -9.76
N ASP A 114 6.57 -17.20 -8.84
CA ASP A 114 5.63 -16.19 -8.36
C ASP A 114 5.40 -15.03 -9.33
N GLY A 115 6.13 -15.01 -10.44
CA GLY A 115 6.14 -13.91 -11.40
C GLY A 115 6.88 -12.69 -10.88
N VAL A 116 6.99 -11.65 -11.71
CA VAL A 116 7.65 -10.39 -11.35
C VAL A 116 6.72 -9.23 -11.67
N HIS A 117 6.33 -8.48 -10.65
CA HIS A 117 5.44 -7.32 -10.78
C HIS A 117 6.19 -6.00 -10.68
N CYS A 118 7.23 -5.94 -9.87
CA CYS A 118 8.06 -4.76 -9.66
C CYS A 118 9.50 -5.15 -9.36
N PHE A 119 10.39 -4.17 -9.50
CA PHE A 119 11.79 -4.30 -9.21
C PHE A 119 12.28 -3.19 -8.28
N THR A 120 13.28 -3.50 -7.49
CA THR A 120 14.19 -2.51 -6.94
C THR A 120 15.62 -3.03 -7.01
N VAL A 121 16.59 -2.14 -7.24
CA VAL A 121 18.00 -2.49 -7.40
C VAL A 121 18.82 -1.69 -6.42
N GLY A 122 19.69 -2.34 -5.68
CA GLY A 122 20.54 -1.65 -4.73
C GLY A 122 21.20 -2.59 -3.74
N LYS A 123 21.62 -2.01 -2.61
CA LYS A 123 22.23 -2.70 -1.48
C LYS A 123 21.16 -2.94 -0.41
N LEU A 124 21.07 -4.15 0.12
CA LEU A 124 20.21 -4.49 1.26
C LEU A 124 21.07 -5.09 2.38
N GLY A 125 21.20 -4.37 3.49
CA GLY A 125 22.08 -4.75 4.59
C GLY A 125 23.53 -4.96 4.11
N GLU A 126 24.06 -6.15 4.36
CA GLU A 126 25.45 -6.51 3.94
C GLU A 126 25.55 -6.98 2.48
N LEU A 127 24.40 -7.24 1.82
CA LEU A 127 24.35 -7.76 0.46
C LEU A 127 24.43 -6.62 -0.56
N ASP A 128 25.58 -6.52 -1.22
CA ASP A 128 25.83 -5.50 -2.25
C ASP A 128 25.22 -5.90 -3.60
N ARG A 129 24.70 -4.90 -4.33
CA ARG A 129 24.30 -5.00 -5.75
C ARG A 129 23.33 -6.12 -6.05
N MET A 130 22.15 -6.05 -5.47
CA MET A 130 21.06 -7.00 -5.74
C MET A 130 20.02 -6.46 -6.70
N ILE A 131 19.42 -7.36 -7.45
CA ILE A 131 18.14 -7.18 -8.13
C ILE A 131 17.07 -7.86 -7.28
N LEU A 132 16.19 -7.08 -6.67
CA LEU A 132 15.06 -7.57 -5.90
C LEU A 132 13.81 -7.56 -6.79
N CYS A 133 13.14 -8.70 -6.85
CA CYS A 133 11.98 -8.97 -7.68
C CYS A 133 10.77 -9.24 -6.80
N GLY A 134 9.78 -8.36 -6.81
CA GLY A 134 8.52 -8.57 -6.11
C GLY A 134 7.52 -9.32 -6.99
N GLY A 135 6.98 -10.40 -6.47
CA GLY A 135 6.04 -11.28 -7.17
C GLY A 135 4.71 -11.47 -6.44
N ASN A 136 4.05 -12.59 -6.70
CA ASN A 136 2.81 -12.99 -6.03
C ASN A 136 3.12 -13.58 -4.64
N CYS A 137 3.20 -12.75 -3.61
CA CYS A 137 3.45 -13.15 -2.23
C CYS A 137 4.89 -13.57 -1.90
N ALA A 138 5.86 -13.28 -2.77
CA ALA A 138 7.26 -13.55 -2.48
C ALA A 138 8.19 -12.51 -3.12
N ILE A 139 9.35 -12.34 -2.53
CA ILE A 139 10.44 -11.52 -3.05
C ILE A 139 11.63 -12.42 -3.29
N TRP A 140 12.22 -12.27 -4.47
CA TRP A 140 13.43 -12.95 -4.88
C TRP A 140 14.54 -11.94 -5.10
N GLY A 141 15.73 -12.23 -4.61
CA GLY A 141 16.91 -11.40 -4.79
C GLY A 141 18.02 -12.14 -5.50
N PHE A 142 18.52 -11.56 -6.59
CA PHE A 142 19.57 -12.12 -7.41
C PHE A 142 20.79 -11.22 -7.41
N ASP A 143 21.99 -11.82 -7.35
CA ASP A 143 23.24 -11.12 -7.56
C ASP A 143 23.50 -10.80 -9.04
N GLU A 144 24.60 -10.14 -9.35
CA GLU A 144 25.02 -9.80 -10.73
C GLU A 144 25.27 -11.02 -11.60
N THR A 145 25.44 -12.21 -11.02
CA THR A 145 25.63 -13.49 -11.72
C THR A 145 24.35 -14.28 -11.88
N GLY A 146 23.26 -13.81 -11.28
CA GLY A 146 21.96 -14.47 -11.26
C GLY A 146 21.86 -15.59 -10.23
N ARG A 147 22.68 -15.61 -9.17
CA ARG A 147 22.48 -16.52 -8.05
C ARG A 147 21.36 -15.98 -7.16
N ASP A 148 20.52 -16.88 -6.68
CA ASP A 148 19.51 -16.60 -5.66
C ASP A 148 20.22 -16.41 -4.32
N ILE A 149 20.24 -15.16 -3.82
CA ILE A 149 20.91 -14.77 -2.57
C ILE A 149 19.93 -14.25 -1.52
N TYR A 150 18.70 -13.96 -1.91
CA TYR A 150 17.68 -13.45 -1.01
C TYR A 150 16.30 -14.00 -1.38
N TRP A 151 15.54 -14.41 -0.39
CA TRP A 151 14.15 -14.81 -0.56
C TRP A 151 13.36 -14.54 0.72
N THR A 152 12.19 -13.97 0.59
CA THR A 152 11.25 -13.82 1.69
C THR A 152 9.81 -13.89 1.18
N VAL A 153 8.90 -14.23 2.06
CA VAL A 153 7.45 -14.26 1.76
C VAL A 153 6.79 -12.97 2.22
N THR A 154 5.79 -12.56 1.46
CA THR A 154 4.88 -11.46 1.79
C THR A 154 3.47 -12.01 1.80
N GLY A 155 2.60 -11.51 2.66
CA GLY A 155 1.23 -12.05 2.80
C GLY A 155 0.34 -11.84 1.58
N ASP A 156 0.68 -10.87 0.74
CA ASP A 156 -0.02 -10.60 -0.51
C ASP A 156 0.98 -10.24 -1.62
N SER A 157 0.46 -10.04 -2.82
CA SER A 157 1.27 -9.73 -3.97
C SER A 157 1.98 -8.37 -3.80
N VAL A 158 3.22 -8.30 -4.26
CA VAL A 158 4.03 -7.09 -4.18
C VAL A 158 3.71 -6.18 -5.36
N THR A 159 3.17 -4.99 -5.10
CA THR A 159 2.86 -3.99 -6.14
C THR A 159 4.02 -3.06 -6.41
N THR A 160 4.74 -2.68 -5.37
CA THR A 160 5.86 -1.73 -5.45
C THR A 160 6.86 -1.98 -4.33
N MET A 161 8.10 -1.59 -4.54
CA MET A 161 9.19 -1.71 -3.57
C MET A 161 10.13 -0.53 -3.68
N CYS A 162 10.73 -0.15 -2.56
CA CYS A 162 11.85 0.79 -2.55
C CYS A 162 12.86 0.44 -1.46
N LEU A 163 14.09 0.94 -1.60
CA LEU A 163 15.12 0.87 -0.57
C LEU A 163 15.20 2.22 0.14
N CYS A 164 15.26 2.20 1.46
CA CYS A 164 15.36 3.38 2.29
C CYS A 164 16.05 3.03 3.61
N ASP A 165 16.93 3.88 4.11
CA ASP A 165 17.44 3.77 5.47
C ASP A 165 16.32 4.18 6.44
N PHE A 166 15.52 3.21 6.87
CA PHE A 166 14.31 3.46 7.68
C PHE A 166 14.65 3.76 9.14
N ASP A 167 15.58 3.04 9.74
CA ASP A 167 15.92 3.19 11.16
C ASP A 167 17.03 4.21 11.42
N GLY A 168 17.80 4.61 10.41
CA GLY A 168 18.82 5.65 10.47
C GLY A 168 20.18 5.14 10.92
N ASP A 169 20.47 3.87 10.67
CA ASP A 169 21.76 3.27 10.99
C ASP A 169 22.76 3.30 9.82
N GLY A 170 22.32 3.76 8.65
CA GLY A 170 23.10 3.85 7.41
C GLY A 170 23.04 2.60 6.54
N GLU A 171 22.29 1.57 6.95
CA GLU A 171 21.96 0.43 6.12
C GLU A 171 20.60 0.64 5.47
N MET A 172 20.40 0.10 4.26
CA MET A 172 19.13 0.22 3.56
C MET A 172 18.21 -0.93 3.95
N GLU A 173 16.98 -0.59 4.33
CA GLU A 173 15.86 -1.51 4.48
C GLU A 173 15.02 -1.58 3.21
N LEU A 174 14.36 -2.72 3.01
CA LEU A 174 13.42 -2.94 1.93
C LEU A 174 12.00 -2.62 2.40
N ILE A 175 11.38 -1.62 1.77
CA ILE A 175 9.98 -1.24 2.00
C ILE A 175 9.14 -1.79 0.87
N ILE A 176 8.05 -2.47 1.22
CA ILE A 176 7.16 -3.17 0.29
C ILE A 176 5.76 -2.63 0.44
N GLY A 177 5.10 -2.40 -0.69
CA GLY A 177 3.69 -2.09 -0.76
C GLY A 177 2.90 -3.23 -1.40
N SER A 178 1.71 -3.50 -0.88
CA SER A 178 0.84 -4.59 -1.30
C SER A 178 -0.60 -4.12 -1.48
N PRO A 179 -1.46 -4.89 -2.19
CA PRO A 179 -2.87 -4.56 -2.37
C PRO A 179 -3.70 -4.67 -1.09
N ASP A 180 -3.22 -5.41 -0.08
CA ASP A 180 -3.85 -5.54 1.24
C ASP A 180 -3.76 -4.26 2.09
N SER A 181 -3.20 -3.19 1.52
CA SER A 181 -3.00 -1.88 2.15
C SER A 181 -1.91 -1.87 3.24
N GLU A 182 -1.05 -2.85 3.27
CA GLU A 182 0.06 -2.94 4.23
C GLU A 182 1.38 -2.50 3.58
N LEU A 183 2.13 -1.71 4.36
CA LEU A 183 3.52 -1.36 4.09
C LEU A 183 4.39 -2.19 5.02
N ARG A 184 5.18 -3.08 4.46
CA ARG A 184 6.07 -3.96 5.23
C ARG A 184 7.52 -3.54 5.06
N ILE A 185 8.23 -3.38 6.15
CA ILE A 185 9.62 -2.95 6.19
C ILE A 185 10.49 -4.13 6.62
N PHE A 186 11.41 -4.54 5.76
CA PHE A 186 12.32 -5.64 6.00
C PHE A 186 13.75 -5.13 6.14
N LYS A 187 14.40 -5.51 7.23
CA LYS A 187 15.84 -5.38 7.40
C LYS A 187 16.45 -6.76 7.21
N ASN A 188 17.18 -6.94 6.13
CA ASN A 188 17.58 -8.27 5.65
C ASN A 188 16.32 -9.16 5.45
N ASP A 189 16.19 -10.29 6.14
CA ASP A 189 15.02 -11.18 6.08
C ASP A 189 14.03 -10.96 7.23
N LEU A 190 14.29 -9.99 8.13
CA LEU A 190 13.40 -9.69 9.25
C LEU A 190 12.40 -8.61 8.87
N MET A 191 11.15 -8.85 9.15
CA MET A 191 10.16 -7.80 9.17
C MET A 191 10.40 -6.92 10.40
N ARG A 192 10.79 -5.66 10.16
CA ARG A 192 11.12 -4.68 11.20
C ARG A 192 9.90 -3.91 11.67
N ALA A 193 9.06 -3.54 10.73
CA ALA A 193 7.85 -2.77 11.00
C ALA A 193 6.77 -3.07 9.95
N GLU A 194 5.53 -2.83 10.32
CA GLU A 194 4.35 -2.94 9.48
C GLU A 194 3.48 -1.71 9.69
N LEU A 195 3.19 -1.00 8.61
CA LEU A 195 2.36 0.19 8.63
C LEU A 195 1.09 -0.08 7.80
N LEU A 196 -0.06 0.13 8.41
CA LEU A 196 -1.33 -0.10 7.74
C LEU A 196 -1.85 1.21 7.14
N GLU A 197 -2.21 1.16 5.86
CA GLU A 197 -2.80 2.26 5.11
C GLU A 197 -4.27 1.97 4.75
N THR A 198 -4.93 2.94 4.14
CA THR A 198 -6.37 2.88 3.89
C THR A 198 -6.75 2.15 2.62
N ASP A 199 -5.83 2.01 1.67
CA ASP A 199 -6.07 1.37 0.37
C ASP A 199 -4.76 0.76 -0.17
N ALA A 200 -4.86 0.05 -1.29
CA ALA A 200 -3.74 -0.60 -1.96
C ALA A 200 -2.59 0.36 -2.25
N VAL A 201 -1.38 -0.02 -1.89
CA VAL A 201 -0.16 0.76 -2.14
C VAL A 201 0.31 0.52 -3.57
N ILE A 202 0.45 1.58 -4.37
CA ILE A 202 0.78 1.47 -5.80
C ILE A 202 2.13 2.06 -6.18
N VAL A 203 2.63 3.03 -5.42
CA VAL A 203 3.94 3.65 -5.64
C VAL A 203 4.66 3.82 -4.31
N LEU A 204 5.94 3.46 -4.28
CA LEU A 204 6.86 3.72 -3.19
C LEU A 204 8.14 4.35 -3.72
N GLN A 205 8.68 5.30 -2.99
CA GLN A 205 9.97 5.93 -3.29
C GLN A 205 10.72 6.27 -2.01
N GLY A 206 11.94 5.77 -1.88
CA GLY A 206 12.86 6.13 -0.79
C GLY A 206 13.46 7.52 -0.99
N PHE A 207 13.68 8.22 0.12
CA PHE A 207 14.33 9.55 0.20
C PHE A 207 15.42 9.53 1.27
N ASP A 208 16.28 10.53 1.25
CA ASP A 208 17.27 10.72 2.30
C ASP A 208 16.61 11.09 3.65
N LYS A 209 17.39 11.03 4.73
CA LYS A 209 16.97 11.38 6.10
C LYS A 209 15.82 10.49 6.63
N ASN A 210 15.87 9.20 6.34
CA ASN A 210 14.92 8.19 6.84
C ASN A 210 13.47 8.45 6.42
N ARG A 211 13.29 8.98 5.22
CA ARG A 211 11.99 9.33 4.67
C ARG A 211 11.64 8.47 3.47
N PHE A 212 10.38 8.14 3.32
CA PHE A 212 9.86 7.51 2.11
C PHE A 212 8.47 8.06 1.76
N GLY A 213 8.24 8.21 0.46
CA GLY A 213 6.96 8.61 -0.10
C GLY A 213 6.15 7.40 -0.54
N TYR A 214 4.84 7.47 -0.35
CA TYR A 214 3.91 6.43 -0.77
C TYR A 214 2.71 7.02 -1.49
N ALA A 215 2.12 6.23 -2.38
CA ALA A 215 0.84 6.56 -3.01
C ALA A 215 -0.10 5.36 -3.02
N LEU A 216 -1.38 5.63 -2.82
CA LEU A 216 -2.46 4.66 -2.75
C LEU A 216 -3.34 4.70 -4.00
N ALA A 217 -4.02 3.60 -4.27
CA ALA A 217 -4.93 3.47 -5.42
C ALA A 217 -6.12 4.46 -5.37
N ASN A 218 -6.50 4.92 -4.19
CA ASN A 218 -7.56 5.91 -3.99
C ASN A 218 -7.14 7.37 -4.27
N GLY A 219 -5.91 7.60 -4.76
CA GLY A 219 -5.38 8.93 -5.05
C GLY A 219 -4.77 9.66 -3.85
N THR A 220 -4.55 8.96 -2.74
CA THR A 220 -3.80 9.48 -1.59
C THR A 220 -2.32 9.42 -1.86
N VAL A 221 -1.58 10.46 -1.49
CA VAL A 221 -0.12 10.50 -1.43
C VAL A 221 0.31 10.99 -0.06
N GLY A 222 1.37 10.41 0.47
CA GLY A 222 1.91 10.82 1.76
C GLY A 222 3.40 10.59 1.88
N MET A 223 3.95 11.07 2.98
CA MET A 223 5.34 10.95 3.35
C MET A 223 5.46 10.43 4.77
N TYR A 224 6.30 9.44 4.95
CA TYR A 224 6.73 8.94 6.25
C TYR A 224 8.16 9.36 6.57
N GLN A 225 8.42 9.58 7.83
CA GLN A 225 9.77 9.61 8.40
C GLN A 225 9.84 8.57 9.50
N LYS A 226 10.56 7.50 9.27
CA LYS A 226 10.47 6.29 10.09
C LYS A 226 9.01 5.79 10.13
N ASP A 227 8.49 5.54 11.32
CA ASP A 227 7.12 5.12 11.59
C ASP A 227 6.10 6.28 11.67
N GLN A 228 6.59 7.55 11.67
CA GLN A 228 5.72 8.71 11.79
C GLN A 228 5.33 9.27 10.43
N ARG A 229 4.04 9.41 10.21
CA ARG A 229 3.50 10.08 9.03
C ARG A 229 3.70 11.58 9.15
N LEU A 230 4.48 12.19 8.24
CA LEU A 230 4.69 13.64 8.21
C LEU A 230 3.45 14.37 7.70
N TRP A 231 2.93 13.93 6.58
CA TRP A 231 1.72 14.50 5.96
C TRP A 231 1.08 13.52 4.99
N ARG A 232 -0.17 13.81 4.64
CA ARG A 232 -0.97 13.05 3.69
C ARG A 232 -1.92 13.96 2.95
N ILE A 233 -2.05 13.76 1.65
CA ILE A 233 -2.89 14.57 0.76
C ILE A 233 -3.68 13.63 -0.13
N LYS A 234 -4.93 13.98 -0.39
CA LYS A 234 -5.82 13.25 -1.26
C LYS A 234 -6.15 14.02 -2.52
N SER A 235 -6.17 13.35 -3.66
CA SER A 235 -6.57 13.87 -4.97
C SER A 235 -7.58 12.95 -5.63
N LYS A 236 -8.34 13.48 -6.59
CA LYS A 236 -9.23 12.68 -7.44
C LYS A 236 -8.47 11.82 -8.47
N SER A 237 -7.25 12.22 -8.80
CA SER A 237 -6.37 11.53 -9.75
C SER A 237 -5.42 10.59 -9.01
N VAL A 238 -5.00 9.53 -9.66
CA VAL A 238 -4.03 8.56 -9.12
C VAL A 238 -2.61 9.01 -9.46
N ILE A 239 -1.66 8.80 -8.55
CA ILE A 239 -0.24 9.09 -8.79
C ILE A 239 0.38 7.97 -9.62
N THR A 240 1.18 8.38 -10.61
CA THR A 240 1.96 7.48 -11.46
C THR A 240 3.41 7.35 -10.98
N ALA A 241 3.99 8.42 -10.47
CA ALA A 241 5.35 8.42 -9.94
C ALA A 241 5.54 9.46 -8.84
N ILE A 242 6.38 9.13 -7.88
CA ILE A 242 6.90 10.03 -6.84
C ILE A 242 8.42 10.10 -7.07
N LEU A 243 8.96 11.31 -7.23
CA LEU A 243 10.35 11.50 -7.61
C LEU A 243 11.09 12.42 -6.62
N PRO A 244 12.34 12.09 -6.24
CA PRO A 244 13.20 12.94 -5.42
C PRO A 244 13.79 14.07 -6.29
N TYR A 245 13.01 15.11 -6.54
CA TYR A 245 13.38 16.21 -7.42
C TYR A 245 12.66 17.50 -6.99
N PRO A 246 13.29 18.67 -7.08
CA PRO A 246 14.66 18.95 -7.51
C PRO A 246 15.68 18.85 -6.37
N ASN A 247 15.26 18.83 -5.10
CA ASN A 247 16.12 18.87 -3.91
C ASN A 247 15.74 17.74 -2.94
N GLU A 248 16.59 17.50 -1.94
CA GLU A 248 16.34 16.53 -0.86
C GLU A 248 15.12 16.84 0.01
N ASP A 249 14.66 18.11 0.07
CA ASP A 249 13.53 18.54 0.88
C ASP A 249 12.26 18.79 0.06
N THR A 250 12.25 18.36 -1.21
CA THR A 250 11.09 18.46 -2.11
C THR A 250 10.78 17.12 -2.77
N VAL A 251 9.52 16.91 -3.09
CA VAL A 251 9.01 15.75 -3.79
C VAL A 251 8.20 16.15 -5.01
N THR A 252 8.49 15.57 -6.15
CA THR A 252 7.69 15.74 -7.36
C THR A 252 6.68 14.61 -7.48
N CYS A 253 5.40 14.96 -7.48
CA CYS A 253 4.28 14.05 -7.68
C CYS A 253 3.78 14.15 -9.12
N VAL A 254 3.83 13.05 -9.86
CA VAL A 254 3.35 12.97 -11.24
C VAL A 254 2.02 12.22 -11.25
N TRP A 255 0.95 12.91 -11.66
CA TRP A 255 -0.41 12.37 -11.69
C TRP A 255 -0.75 11.78 -13.06
N ASN A 256 -1.56 10.74 -13.08
CA ASN A 256 -2.02 10.12 -14.32
C ASN A 256 -2.82 11.07 -15.22
N SER A 257 -3.41 12.12 -14.66
CA SER A 257 -4.13 13.19 -15.38
C SER A 257 -3.23 14.15 -16.17
N GLY A 258 -1.90 14.00 -16.05
CA GLY A 258 -0.92 14.91 -16.66
C GLY A 258 -0.54 16.11 -15.81
N LYS A 259 -1.07 16.21 -14.60
CA LYS A 259 -0.68 17.22 -13.61
C LYS A 259 0.63 16.83 -12.94
N ILE A 260 1.49 17.80 -12.69
CA ILE A 260 2.76 17.63 -12.00
C ILE A 260 2.84 18.64 -10.87
N ASP A 261 2.96 18.19 -9.64
CA ASP A 261 3.09 19.02 -8.44
C ASP A 261 4.48 18.80 -7.81
N VAL A 262 5.21 19.86 -7.56
CA VAL A 262 6.39 19.84 -6.66
C VAL A 262 5.93 20.29 -5.28
N ARG A 263 6.22 19.51 -4.28
CA ARG A 263 5.77 19.73 -2.90
C ARG A 263 6.93 19.76 -1.92
N SER A 264 6.80 20.58 -0.87
CA SER A 264 7.74 20.57 0.26
C SER A 264 7.51 19.35 1.15
N ILE A 265 8.58 18.70 1.58
CA ILE A 265 8.50 17.56 2.52
C ILE A 265 8.30 18.08 3.94
N SER A 266 8.94 19.19 4.32
CA SER A 266 8.94 19.74 5.68
C SER A 266 7.73 20.62 6.02
N GLU A 267 7.06 21.18 5.02
CA GLU A 267 5.95 22.13 5.18
C GLU A 267 4.59 21.48 4.91
N ASN A 268 4.29 20.37 5.59
CA ASN A 268 3.00 19.67 5.50
C ASN A 268 2.56 19.30 4.07
N GLY A 269 3.51 19.13 3.14
CA GLY A 269 3.23 18.77 1.75
C GLY A 269 2.65 19.92 0.92
N GLU A 270 2.89 21.18 1.29
CA GLU A 270 2.45 22.32 0.51
C GLU A 270 3.03 22.34 -0.90
N VAL A 271 2.24 22.81 -1.85
CA VAL A 271 2.64 22.87 -3.27
C VAL A 271 3.62 24.02 -3.46
N VAL A 272 4.86 23.70 -3.80
CA VAL A 272 5.89 24.69 -4.16
C VAL A 272 5.71 25.16 -5.59
N CYS A 273 5.42 24.25 -6.51
CA CYS A 273 5.22 24.55 -7.93
C CYS A 273 4.23 23.56 -8.55
N ARG A 274 3.45 24.03 -9.51
CA ARG A 274 2.51 23.21 -10.26
C ARG A 274 2.67 23.44 -11.76
N ASN A 275 2.74 22.35 -12.51
CA ASN A 275 2.74 22.38 -13.97
C ASN A 275 1.55 21.55 -14.48
N SER A 276 0.72 22.19 -15.32
CA SER A 276 -0.49 21.60 -15.91
C SER A 276 -0.37 21.45 -17.43
N SER A 277 0.83 21.56 -18.00
CA SER A 277 1.06 21.54 -19.46
C SER A 277 0.66 20.22 -20.14
N LEU A 278 0.59 19.12 -19.39
CA LEU A 278 0.21 17.81 -19.88
C LEU A 278 -1.24 17.42 -19.53
N THR A 279 -2.03 18.34 -18.98
CA THR A 279 -3.43 18.07 -18.61
C THR A 279 -4.23 17.55 -19.80
N GLY A 280 -4.96 16.45 -19.59
CA GLY A 280 -5.68 15.73 -20.65
C GLY A 280 -4.89 14.62 -21.37
N GLN A 281 -3.60 14.44 -21.04
CA GLN A 281 -2.80 13.31 -21.52
C GLN A 281 -2.64 12.29 -20.37
N THR A 282 -2.84 11.02 -20.69
CA THR A 282 -2.66 9.95 -19.68
C THR A 282 -1.17 9.66 -19.49
N VAL A 283 -0.64 10.04 -18.34
CA VAL A 283 0.74 9.72 -17.95
C VAL A 283 0.81 8.32 -17.37
N ILE A 284 1.82 7.54 -17.78
CA ILE A 284 1.98 6.14 -17.41
C ILE A 284 3.29 5.81 -16.72
N ALA A 285 4.30 6.66 -16.82
CA ALA A 285 5.57 6.51 -16.14
C ALA A 285 6.25 7.86 -15.91
N GLY A 286 7.02 7.94 -14.82
CA GLY A 286 7.89 9.07 -14.53
C GLY A 286 9.15 8.58 -13.82
N PHE A 287 10.30 9.13 -14.14
CA PHE A 287 11.58 8.79 -13.54
C PHE A 287 12.59 9.94 -13.67
N THR A 288 13.56 9.97 -12.77
CA THR A 288 14.69 10.92 -12.85
C THR A 288 15.65 10.49 -13.94
N SER A 289 16.18 11.43 -14.70
CA SER A 289 17.08 11.14 -15.82
C SER A 289 18.16 12.21 -15.99
N LYS A 290 19.23 11.87 -16.73
CA LYS A 290 20.31 12.78 -17.14
C LYS A 290 20.52 12.67 -18.65
N MET A 291 19.46 12.94 -19.42
CA MET A 291 19.50 12.81 -20.88
C MET A 291 20.14 14.00 -21.59
N ASN A 292 20.19 15.16 -20.95
CA ASN A 292 20.81 16.38 -21.49
C ASN A 292 22.18 16.68 -20.83
N ASP A 293 22.97 17.57 -21.46
CA ASP A 293 24.28 17.96 -20.99
C ASP A 293 24.29 18.96 -19.82
N GLU A 294 23.12 19.35 -19.34
CA GLU A 294 23.01 20.29 -18.23
C GLU A 294 23.41 19.61 -16.93
N LYS A 295 24.19 20.34 -16.10
CA LYS A 295 24.70 19.83 -14.82
C LYS A 295 23.61 19.58 -13.77
N GLU A 296 22.40 20.08 -14.01
CA GLU A 296 21.24 19.91 -13.12
C GLU A 296 20.46 18.67 -13.55
N GLY A 297 20.04 17.85 -12.59
CA GLY A 297 19.18 16.69 -12.84
C GLY A 297 17.87 17.11 -13.49
N GLU A 298 17.30 16.26 -14.27
CA GLU A 298 16.00 16.40 -14.90
C GLU A 298 15.15 15.17 -14.63
N PHE A 299 13.84 15.27 -14.80
CA PHE A 299 12.99 14.10 -14.78
C PHE A 299 12.20 13.99 -16.07
N THR A 300 11.89 12.76 -16.41
CA THR A 300 11.20 12.43 -17.66
C THR A 300 9.84 11.82 -17.35
N VAL A 301 8.84 12.24 -18.12
CA VAL A 301 7.46 11.75 -18.05
C VAL A 301 7.08 11.13 -19.38
N VAL A 302 6.45 9.95 -19.32
CA VAL A 302 6.03 9.19 -20.51
C VAL A 302 4.51 9.06 -20.51
N THR A 303 3.89 9.35 -21.65
CA THR A 303 2.44 9.21 -21.83
C THR A 303 2.07 7.88 -22.51
N SER A 304 0.81 7.46 -22.39
CA SER A 304 0.27 6.23 -22.99
C SER A 304 0.45 6.17 -24.52
N ASP A 305 0.44 7.32 -25.17
CA ASP A 305 0.61 7.45 -26.64
C ASP A 305 2.08 7.39 -27.07
N GLY A 306 3.00 7.23 -26.12
CA GLY A 306 4.45 7.17 -26.40
C GLY A 306 5.10 8.54 -26.59
N LYS A 307 4.46 9.63 -26.17
CA LYS A 307 5.11 10.92 -26.10
C LYS A 307 5.92 11.02 -24.82
N VAL A 308 7.09 11.59 -24.91
CA VAL A 308 8.07 11.71 -23.84
C VAL A 308 8.38 13.20 -23.64
N TYR A 309 8.33 13.64 -22.39
CA TYR A 309 8.60 15.02 -22.00
C TYR A 309 9.67 15.03 -20.90
N GLY A 310 10.70 15.85 -21.06
CA GLY A 310 11.69 16.12 -20.03
C GLY A 310 11.40 17.48 -19.38
N PHE A 311 11.51 17.52 -18.06
CA PHE A 311 11.31 18.74 -17.26
C PHE A 311 12.55 19.05 -16.44
N ASN A 312 12.85 20.34 -16.32
CA ASN A 312 13.93 20.86 -15.49
C ASN A 312 13.41 22.10 -14.72
N ASN A 313 14.10 22.42 -13.64
CA ASN A 313 13.87 23.65 -12.88
C ASN A 313 14.49 24.83 -13.65
N SER A 314 13.65 25.67 -14.25
CA SER A 314 14.13 26.95 -14.75
C SER A 314 14.13 27.95 -13.59
N LYS A 315 15.32 28.43 -13.20
CA LYS A 315 15.40 29.56 -12.29
C LYS A 315 14.72 30.75 -12.96
N ALA A 316 13.53 31.10 -12.49
CA ALA A 316 12.91 32.34 -12.90
C ALA A 316 13.88 33.50 -12.57
N LYS A 317 14.30 34.22 -13.57
CA LYS A 317 15.04 35.47 -13.39
C LYS A 317 14.13 36.45 -12.67
N GLU A 318 14.63 36.91 -11.54
CA GLU A 318 14.14 37.95 -10.66
C GLU A 318 13.40 37.44 -9.41
N MET A 319 14.08 37.61 -8.31
CA MET A 319 13.51 37.62 -6.96
C MET A 319 12.42 38.72 -6.93
N VAL A 320 11.18 38.33 -7.06
CA VAL A 320 10.06 39.13 -6.62
C VAL A 320 10.11 39.21 -5.11
N ASP A 321 10.08 40.43 -4.62
CA ASP A 321 10.33 40.84 -3.24
C ASP A 321 9.49 40.01 -2.24
N LYS A 322 10.10 38.98 -1.59
CA LYS A 322 9.48 38.18 -0.52
C LYS A 322 8.86 39.01 0.60
N THR A 323 9.31 40.26 0.75
CA THR A 323 8.79 41.22 1.71
C THR A 323 7.39 41.72 1.36
N GLN A 324 7.03 41.86 0.09
CA GLN A 324 5.68 42.32 -0.30
C GLN A 324 4.60 41.26 -0.11
N GLU A 325 4.88 40.01 -0.39
CA GLU A 325 3.90 38.90 -0.19
C GLU A 325 3.66 38.61 1.29
N THR A 326 4.71 38.57 2.10
CA THR A 326 4.56 38.43 3.55
C THR A 326 3.82 39.62 4.16
N LEU A 327 4.06 40.86 3.70
CA LEU A 327 3.30 42.02 4.12
C LEU A 327 1.83 41.95 3.69
N HIS A 328 1.53 41.38 2.53
CA HIS A 328 0.15 41.19 2.06
C HIS A 328 -0.59 40.14 2.90
N LEU A 329 0.04 38.99 3.20
CA LEU A 329 -0.50 37.95 4.09
C LEU A 329 -0.74 38.47 5.51
N PHE A 330 0.21 39.20 6.08
CA PHE A 330 0.01 39.87 7.37
C PHE A 330 -1.05 40.97 7.31
N GLY A 331 -1.19 41.68 6.18
CA GLY A 331 -2.26 42.63 5.92
C GLY A 331 -3.65 41.98 5.92
N GLN A 332 -3.80 40.81 5.27
CA GLN A 332 -5.04 40.05 5.26
C GLN A 332 -5.36 39.50 6.67
N LYS A 333 -4.37 38.96 7.37
CA LYS A 333 -4.55 38.45 8.72
C LYS A 333 -4.96 39.55 9.70
N LYS A 334 -4.33 40.72 9.58
CA LYS A 334 -4.72 41.92 10.35
C LYS A 334 -6.15 42.36 10.03
N HIS A 335 -6.54 42.34 8.74
CA HIS A 335 -7.88 42.74 8.32
C HIS A 335 -8.96 41.78 8.88
N ASN A 336 -8.72 40.45 8.85
CA ASN A 336 -9.61 39.47 9.41
C ASN A 336 -9.77 39.64 10.93
N LEU A 337 -8.65 39.84 11.65
CA LEU A 337 -8.69 40.12 13.10
C LEU A 337 -9.41 41.43 13.43
N LEU A 338 -9.30 42.46 12.60
CA LEU A 338 -10.06 43.74 12.78
C LEU A 338 -11.56 43.52 12.55
N ILE A 339 -11.97 42.68 11.60
CA ILE A 339 -13.37 42.33 11.37
C ILE A 339 -13.91 41.55 12.59
N GLU A 340 -13.14 40.60 13.12
CA GLU A 340 -13.50 39.86 14.35
C GLU A 340 -13.66 40.81 15.52
N LEU A 341 -12.73 41.74 15.72
CA LEU A 341 -12.76 42.72 16.79
C LEU A 341 -13.96 43.65 16.66
N SER A 342 -14.28 44.14 15.44
CA SER A 342 -15.46 44.97 15.17
C SER A 342 -16.77 44.20 15.41
N ASN A 343 -16.80 42.91 15.15
CA ASN A 343 -17.94 42.06 15.47
C ASN A 343 -18.14 41.92 16.97
N PHE A 344 -17.04 41.75 17.75
CA PHE A 344 -17.10 41.72 19.22
C PHE A 344 -17.54 43.06 19.80
N GLU A 345 -17.05 44.20 19.31
CA GLU A 345 -17.45 45.54 19.77
C GLU A 345 -18.92 45.84 19.45
N GLN A 346 -19.45 45.35 18.32
CA GLN A 346 -20.88 45.46 17.99
C GLN A 346 -21.73 44.57 18.89
N GLU A 347 -21.20 43.45 19.36
CA GLU A 347 -21.87 42.54 20.32
C GLU A 347 -22.04 43.17 21.73
N GLU A 348 -21.07 43.95 22.20
CA GLU A 348 -21.16 44.65 23.48
C GLU A 348 -22.18 45.80 23.44
N GLN A 349 -22.49 46.38 22.28
CA GLN A 349 -23.40 47.52 22.13
C GLN A 349 -24.86 47.13 21.91
N LEU A 350 -25.20 45.82 21.74
CA LEU A 350 -26.59 45.39 21.53
C LEU A 350 -27.35 45.36 22.86
N SER A 351 -28.56 45.90 22.87
CA SER A 351 -29.46 45.89 24.02
C SER A 351 -29.91 44.46 24.38
N GLU A 352 -30.24 44.20 25.64
CA GLU A 352 -30.71 42.86 26.12
C GLU A 352 -31.96 42.38 25.36
N ALA A 353 -32.81 43.28 24.86
CA ALA A 353 -33.99 42.96 24.06
C ALA A 353 -33.67 42.55 22.61
N ASP A 354 -32.53 42.99 22.07
CA ASP A 354 -32.05 42.58 20.77
C ASP A 354 -31.23 41.30 20.84
N LYS A 355 -30.61 40.99 21.98
CA LYS A 355 -29.94 39.71 22.28
C LYS A 355 -30.90 38.54 22.27
N GLU A 356 -32.15 38.70 22.71
CA GLU A 356 -33.19 37.63 22.66
C GLU A 356 -33.66 37.32 21.24
N LYS A 357 -33.51 38.25 20.28
CA LYS A 357 -33.87 38.05 18.87
C LYS A 357 -32.69 37.59 17.99
N ASP A 358 -31.46 37.73 18.46
CA ASP A 358 -30.30 37.28 17.76
C ASP A 358 -30.07 35.80 18.09
N PHE A 359 -30.47 34.91 17.18
CA PHE A 359 -30.37 33.43 17.27
C PHE A 359 -28.90 32.96 17.33
N ARG A 360 -28.14 33.41 18.33
CA ARG A 360 -26.77 33.08 18.57
C ARG A 360 -26.67 31.92 19.55
N ILE A 361 -25.59 31.16 19.43
CA ILE A 361 -25.26 30.09 20.35
C ILE A 361 -24.71 30.70 21.64
N PRO A 362 -25.09 30.23 22.85
CA PRO A 362 -24.55 30.69 24.13
C PRO A 362 -23.01 30.68 24.13
N ILE A 363 -22.42 31.72 24.69
CA ILE A 363 -20.97 31.82 24.88
C ILE A 363 -20.53 30.65 25.81
N GLY A 364 -19.48 29.94 25.43
CA GLY A 364 -18.99 28.77 26.16
C GLY A 364 -19.67 27.45 25.79
N THR A 365 -20.44 27.42 24.68
CA THR A 365 -20.95 26.15 24.14
C THR A 365 -19.78 25.27 23.70
N THR A 366 -19.78 24.02 24.18
CA THR A 366 -18.79 22.99 23.83
C THR A 366 -19.50 21.78 23.25
N VAL A 367 -18.80 21.05 22.39
CA VAL A 367 -19.24 19.76 21.85
C VAL A 367 -18.35 18.68 22.44
N GLU A 368 -18.95 17.78 23.21
CA GLU A 368 -18.26 16.61 23.72
C GLU A 368 -18.42 15.45 22.73
N CYS A 369 -17.29 14.81 22.40
CA CYS A 369 -17.24 13.64 21.54
C CYS A 369 -16.76 12.44 22.36
N LYS A 370 -17.55 11.35 22.37
CA LYS A 370 -17.21 10.13 23.10
C LYS A 370 -17.51 8.90 22.27
N LEU A 371 -16.70 7.86 22.46
CA LEU A 371 -17.01 6.52 21.95
C LEU A 371 -17.90 5.80 22.96
N PHE A 372 -18.98 5.23 22.48
CA PHE A 372 -19.93 4.48 23.29
C PHE A 372 -20.25 3.14 22.63
N VAL A 373 -20.15 2.04 23.39
CA VAL A 373 -20.52 0.72 22.94
C VAL A 373 -21.93 0.39 23.40
N SER A 374 -22.85 0.20 22.47
CA SER A 374 -24.22 -0.25 22.81
C SER A 374 -24.20 -1.74 23.16
N LYS A 375 -24.62 -2.06 24.40
CA LYS A 375 -24.71 -3.45 24.88
C LYS A 375 -25.79 -4.26 24.15
N SER A 376 -26.89 -3.61 23.70
CA SER A 376 -27.98 -4.27 22.99
C SER A 376 -27.60 -4.73 21.60
N ASP A 377 -26.93 -3.85 20.84
CA ASP A 377 -26.67 -4.04 19.42
C ASP A 377 -25.23 -4.47 19.14
N ARG A 378 -24.36 -4.46 20.15
CA ARG A 378 -22.90 -4.70 20.03
C ARG A 378 -22.30 -3.86 18.90
N THR A 379 -22.65 -2.59 18.85
CA THR A 379 -22.17 -1.64 17.86
C THR A 379 -21.49 -0.48 18.57
N LEU A 380 -20.35 -0.04 18.01
CA LEU A 380 -19.66 1.14 18.47
C LEU A 380 -20.34 2.37 17.89
N TYR A 381 -20.62 3.35 18.74
CA TYR A 381 -21.21 4.63 18.37
C TYR A 381 -20.27 5.78 18.73
N LEU A 382 -20.14 6.70 17.80
CA LEU A 382 -19.65 8.03 18.08
C LEU A 382 -20.82 8.85 18.64
N VAL A 383 -20.71 9.30 19.85
CA VAL A 383 -21.73 10.12 20.52
C VAL A 383 -21.24 11.56 20.60
N LEU A 384 -22.03 12.45 20.08
CA LEU A 384 -21.80 13.90 20.11
C LEU A 384 -22.87 14.53 20.99
N GLU A 385 -22.45 15.29 21.99
CA GLU A 385 -23.33 16.00 22.91
C GLU A 385 -22.95 17.48 22.94
N ALA A 386 -23.93 18.34 22.66
CA ALA A 386 -23.75 19.78 22.74
C ALA A 386 -24.17 20.31 24.12
N SER A 387 -23.34 21.14 24.72
CA SER A 387 -23.70 21.82 25.96
C SER A 387 -24.82 22.86 25.73
N HIS A 388 -25.48 23.32 26.84
CA HIS A 388 -26.52 24.33 26.82
C HIS A 388 -27.79 23.98 26.03
N SER A 389 -28.06 22.69 25.78
CA SER A 389 -29.22 22.20 25.02
C SER A 389 -29.34 22.84 23.61
N VAL A 390 -28.20 23.15 23.00
CA VAL A 390 -28.15 23.66 21.63
C VAL A 390 -28.34 22.53 20.64
N CYS A 391 -29.18 22.72 19.63
CA CYS A 391 -29.50 21.67 18.67
C CYS A 391 -28.35 21.42 17.69
N ILE A 392 -28.01 20.14 17.49
CA ILE A 392 -27.09 19.68 16.44
C ILE A 392 -27.89 19.59 15.12
N ARG A 393 -27.57 20.44 14.16
CA ARG A 393 -28.23 20.57 12.85
C ARG A 393 -27.59 19.70 11.76
N GLY A 394 -26.37 19.27 11.97
CA GLY A 394 -25.67 18.38 11.07
C GLY A 394 -24.30 18.00 11.62
N VAL A 395 -23.81 16.87 11.17
CA VAL A 395 -22.47 16.37 11.51
C VAL A 395 -21.82 15.85 10.25
N ILE A 396 -20.58 16.24 10.03
CA ILE A 396 -19.73 15.64 9.01
C ILE A 396 -18.57 14.98 9.75
N ALA A 397 -18.49 13.66 9.70
CA ALA A 397 -17.38 12.90 10.23
C ALA A 397 -16.52 12.40 9.08
N PHE A 398 -15.23 12.67 9.11
CA PHE A 398 -14.27 12.23 8.12
C PHE A 398 -13.26 11.29 8.78
N ALA A 399 -13.12 10.09 8.23
CA ALA A 399 -12.09 9.12 8.64
C ALA A 399 -11.81 8.17 7.48
N GLU A 400 -10.56 8.11 7.05
CA GLU A 400 -10.15 7.24 5.94
C GLU A 400 -10.31 5.77 6.32
N GLY A 401 -10.87 4.98 5.39
CA GLY A 401 -11.05 3.55 5.55
C GLY A 401 -12.08 3.12 6.61
N LEU A 402 -12.78 4.07 7.25
CA LEU A 402 -13.79 3.78 8.26
C LEU A 402 -15.21 3.92 7.71
N PHE A 403 -15.44 4.92 6.87
CA PHE A 403 -16.74 5.17 6.25
C PHE A 403 -16.69 4.87 4.75
N GLU A 404 -17.78 4.39 4.19
CA GLU A 404 -17.93 4.25 2.74
C GLU A 404 -17.85 5.65 2.09
N GLY A 405 -16.85 5.87 1.21
CA GLY A 405 -16.53 7.20 0.66
C GLY A 405 -15.81 8.13 1.64
N GLU A 406 -15.22 7.59 2.73
CA GLU A 406 -14.37 8.28 3.73
C GLU A 406 -15.04 9.37 4.55
N SER A 407 -16.28 9.72 4.26
CA SER A 407 -17.03 10.71 5.02
C SER A 407 -18.44 10.21 5.33
N TYR A 408 -18.89 10.50 6.52
CA TYR A 408 -20.26 10.24 6.95
C TYR A 408 -20.95 11.56 7.22
N ILE A 409 -22.10 11.80 6.59
CA ILE A 409 -22.90 13.00 6.76
C ILE A 409 -24.19 12.62 7.47
N TRP A 410 -24.40 13.18 8.65
CA TRP A 410 -25.64 13.06 9.38
C TRP A 410 -26.42 14.37 9.34
N ILE A 411 -27.69 14.28 8.96
CA ILE A 411 -28.62 15.41 8.95
C ILE A 411 -29.92 14.91 9.59
N PRO A 412 -30.56 15.66 10.51
CA PRO A 412 -31.83 15.27 11.10
C PRO A 412 -32.92 15.16 10.03
N LYS A 413 -33.70 14.08 10.04
CA LYS A 413 -34.78 13.83 9.06
C LYS A 413 -35.90 14.86 9.11
N LEU A 414 -36.14 15.46 10.28
CA LEU A 414 -37.08 16.55 10.53
C LEU A 414 -36.40 17.57 11.43
N ILE A 415 -36.64 18.86 11.17
CA ILE A 415 -36.08 19.94 11.98
C ILE A 415 -36.54 19.82 13.46
N GLU A 416 -37.77 19.36 13.68
CA GLU A 416 -38.34 19.06 15.01
C GLU A 416 -37.64 17.90 15.74
N GLY A 417 -36.83 17.09 15.07
CA GLY A 417 -36.06 15.96 15.63
C GLY A 417 -34.59 16.30 15.90
N ALA A 418 -34.17 17.55 15.69
CA ALA A 418 -32.82 17.99 16.03
C ALA A 418 -32.73 18.13 17.57
N GLY A 419 -31.90 17.30 18.19
CA GLY A 419 -31.58 17.31 19.63
C GLY A 419 -30.17 17.80 19.90
N ASP A 420 -29.82 17.84 21.14
CA ASP A 420 -28.49 18.14 21.66
C ASP A 420 -27.51 16.95 21.57
N ARG A 421 -28.03 15.77 21.22
CA ARG A 421 -27.26 14.51 21.15
C ARG A 421 -27.46 13.79 19.83
N VAL A 422 -26.35 13.34 19.25
CA VAL A 422 -26.31 12.54 18.00
C VAL A 422 -25.48 11.29 18.22
N GLN A 423 -25.92 10.16 17.62
CA GLN A 423 -25.21 8.90 17.64
C GLN A 423 -24.94 8.43 16.21
N ILE A 424 -23.67 8.23 15.87
CA ILE A 424 -23.23 7.75 14.56
C ILE A 424 -22.62 6.35 14.74
N PRO A 425 -23.14 5.32 14.03
CA PRO A 425 -22.60 3.98 14.13
C PRO A 425 -21.23 3.91 13.44
N ILE A 426 -20.27 3.26 14.09
CA ILE A 426 -18.93 3.02 13.56
C ILE A 426 -18.72 1.52 13.40
N VAL A 427 -18.25 1.10 12.21
CA VAL A 427 -17.87 -0.28 11.93
C VAL A 427 -16.41 -0.31 11.56
N THR A 428 -15.58 -0.88 12.42
CA THR A 428 -14.15 -1.09 12.16
C THR A 428 -13.94 -2.48 11.58
N GLU A 429 -13.40 -2.57 10.37
CA GLU A 429 -13.10 -3.85 9.72
C GLU A 429 -11.65 -4.29 9.94
N LYS A 430 -10.73 -3.35 10.07
CA LYS A 430 -9.28 -3.57 10.22
C LYS A 430 -8.80 -3.23 11.64
N ASP A 431 -7.70 -3.86 12.06
CA ASP A 431 -7.03 -3.59 13.35
C ASP A 431 -6.08 -2.39 13.23
N MET A 432 -6.63 -1.21 13.05
CA MET A 432 -5.90 0.04 12.83
C MET A 432 -6.37 1.13 13.78
N ALA A 433 -5.43 1.87 14.36
CA ALA A 433 -5.77 3.10 15.04
C ALA A 433 -6.14 4.17 14.02
N ASN A 434 -7.31 4.77 14.18
CA ASN A 434 -7.82 5.79 13.28
C ASN A 434 -8.12 7.08 14.03
N GLU A 435 -7.99 8.22 13.34
CA GLU A 435 -8.41 9.51 13.83
C GLU A 435 -9.63 9.97 13.02
N ILE A 436 -10.73 10.31 13.75
CA ILE A 436 -11.94 10.85 13.15
C ILE A 436 -11.93 12.35 13.31
N HIS A 437 -11.98 13.08 12.21
CA HIS A 437 -12.18 14.51 12.19
C HIS A 437 -13.68 14.82 12.05
N ILE A 438 -14.21 15.57 13.00
CA ILE A 438 -15.65 15.81 13.12
C ILE A 438 -15.91 17.29 13.02
N ARG A 439 -16.82 17.67 12.09
CA ARG A 439 -17.39 19.00 12.00
C ARG A 439 -18.84 18.96 12.42
N THR A 440 -19.16 19.57 13.53
CA THR A 440 -20.50 19.63 14.09
C THR A 440 -21.11 21.02 13.83
N PHE A 441 -22.28 21.03 13.23
CA PHE A 441 -23.03 22.24 12.92
C PHE A 441 -24.09 22.44 14.01
N LEU A 442 -23.91 23.47 14.83
CA LEU A 442 -24.81 23.86 15.89
C LEU A 442 -25.64 25.10 15.51
N GLY A 443 -26.89 25.12 15.89
CA GLY A 443 -27.74 26.29 15.68
C GLY A 443 -29.15 26.10 16.22
N PRO A 444 -29.87 27.19 16.50
CA PRO A 444 -31.29 27.15 16.91
C PRO A 444 -32.13 26.51 15.76
N GLN A 445 -33.28 25.92 16.12
CA GLN A 445 -34.14 25.22 15.17
C GLN A 445 -34.69 26.14 14.06
N GLU A 446 -34.91 27.41 14.38
CA GLU A 446 -35.52 28.40 13.48
C GLU A 446 -34.51 29.25 12.71
N SER A 447 -33.22 29.14 12.98
CA SER A 447 -32.17 29.97 12.37
C SER A 447 -31.50 29.30 11.19
N ASN A 448 -31.14 30.06 10.19
CA ASN A 448 -30.27 29.65 9.08
C ASN A 448 -28.78 29.91 9.38
N LYS A 449 -28.46 30.52 10.51
CA LYS A 449 -27.07 30.73 10.94
C LYS A 449 -26.63 29.51 11.75
N LEU A 450 -25.50 28.93 11.37
CA LEU A 450 -24.91 27.76 11.99
C LEU A 450 -23.49 28.11 12.44
N SER A 451 -23.11 27.63 13.62
CA SER A 451 -21.72 27.64 14.10
C SER A 451 -21.10 26.27 13.86
N VAL A 452 -19.85 26.25 13.45
CA VAL A 452 -19.12 25.01 13.15
C VAL A 452 -18.11 24.75 14.27
N PHE A 453 -18.18 23.58 14.86
CA PHE A 453 -17.22 23.09 15.84
C PHE A 453 -16.42 21.94 15.24
N GLU A 454 -15.10 22.05 15.28
CA GLU A 454 -14.19 21.02 14.81
C GLU A 454 -13.58 20.30 16.01
N THR A 455 -13.69 18.98 16.00
CA THR A 455 -13.12 18.11 17.01
C THR A 455 -12.47 16.91 16.34
N ALA A 456 -11.42 16.38 16.95
CA ALA A 456 -10.78 15.13 16.50
C ALA A 456 -10.87 14.10 17.63
N LEU A 457 -11.12 12.85 17.26
CA LEU A 457 -11.23 11.73 18.20
C LEU A 457 -10.42 10.55 17.67
N SER A 458 -9.55 9.98 18.49
CA SER A 458 -8.79 8.77 18.14
C SER A 458 -9.59 7.51 18.49
N ILE A 459 -9.59 6.54 17.54
CA ILE A 459 -10.13 5.20 17.74
C ILE A 459 -8.96 4.26 18.06
N PRO A 460 -9.05 3.47 19.17
CA PRO A 460 -8.02 2.49 19.50
C PRO A 460 -7.85 1.42 18.41
N ARG A 461 -6.64 0.84 18.31
CA ARG A 461 -6.29 -0.16 17.28
C ARG A 461 -7.23 -1.35 17.23
N PHE A 462 -7.65 -1.86 18.40
CA PHE A 462 -8.56 -3.02 18.51
C PHE A 462 -9.99 -2.62 18.91
N ALA A 463 -10.47 -1.47 18.40
CA ALA A 463 -11.81 -0.95 18.70
C ALA A 463 -12.96 -1.87 18.24
N ARG A 464 -12.69 -2.92 17.51
CA ARG A 464 -13.68 -3.97 17.18
C ARG A 464 -13.98 -4.94 18.31
N PHE A 465 -13.25 -4.85 19.42
CA PHE A 465 -13.46 -5.65 20.62
C PHE A 465 -13.81 -4.75 21.80
N CYS A 466 -14.81 -5.15 22.58
CA CYS A 466 -15.14 -4.50 23.85
C CYS A 466 -15.01 -5.49 25.01
N VAL A 467 -14.70 -4.99 26.19
CA VAL A 467 -14.56 -5.81 27.39
C VAL A 467 -15.93 -6.31 27.85
N LEU A 468 -16.00 -7.58 28.20
CA LEU A 468 -17.19 -8.22 28.76
C LEU A 468 -17.30 -7.90 30.26
N GLN A 469 -18.37 -7.22 30.67
CA GLN A 469 -18.60 -6.84 32.07
C GLN A 469 -19.39 -7.88 32.89
N THR A 470 -20.03 -8.86 32.23
CA THR A 470 -20.88 -9.86 32.87
C THR A 470 -20.58 -11.26 32.38
N GLU A 471 -20.96 -12.27 33.18
CA GLU A 471 -20.76 -13.70 32.88
C GLU A 471 -21.61 -14.23 31.69
N ASP A 472 -22.27 -13.36 30.93
CA ASP A 472 -23.14 -13.73 29.84
C ASP A 472 -22.41 -14.48 28.75
N ALA A 473 -22.69 -15.78 28.64
CA ALA A 473 -22.44 -16.65 27.49
C ALA A 473 -21.06 -16.52 26.77
N PHE A 474 -19.97 -16.39 27.52
CA PHE A 474 -18.64 -16.46 26.97
C PHE A 474 -18.26 -17.93 26.71
N THR A 475 -18.01 -18.29 25.47
CA THR A 475 -17.52 -19.61 25.08
C THR A 475 -16.03 -19.52 24.79
N MET A 476 -15.20 -20.18 25.59
CA MET A 476 -13.74 -20.12 25.38
C MET A 476 -13.36 -20.63 23.98
N PRO A 477 -12.64 -19.84 23.16
CA PRO A 477 -12.14 -20.29 21.87
C PRO A 477 -11.22 -21.50 22.03
N LYS A 478 -11.25 -22.41 21.04
CA LYS A 478 -10.41 -23.63 21.06
C LYS A 478 -8.97 -23.33 20.67
N SER A 479 -8.78 -22.32 19.84
CA SER A 479 -7.46 -21.90 19.34
C SER A 479 -6.82 -20.92 20.30
N TYR A 480 -5.53 -21.06 20.54
CA TYR A 480 -4.77 -20.19 21.44
C TYR A 480 -3.31 -20.08 21.04
N VAL A 481 -2.66 -19.03 21.53
CA VAL A 481 -1.20 -18.86 21.50
C VAL A 481 -0.69 -18.68 22.91
N GLU A 482 0.39 -19.35 23.21
CA GLU A 482 1.14 -19.28 24.45
C GLU A 482 2.47 -18.58 24.20
N THR A 483 2.72 -17.51 24.95
CA THR A 483 3.98 -16.74 24.92
C THR A 483 4.45 -16.45 26.34
N THR A 484 5.69 -16.01 26.49
CA THR A 484 6.25 -15.66 27.80
C THR A 484 6.70 -14.21 27.81
N PHE A 485 5.95 -13.36 28.53
CA PHE A 485 6.28 -11.97 28.77
C PHE A 485 6.58 -11.77 30.28
N LYS A 486 7.81 -11.43 30.63
CA LYS A 486 8.18 -11.13 32.04
C LYS A 486 7.81 -9.69 32.42
N ILE A 487 6.52 -9.38 32.40
CA ILE A 487 5.95 -8.04 32.60
C ILE A 487 4.93 -8.09 33.73
N ARG A 488 4.78 -7.00 34.48
CA ARG A 488 3.78 -6.88 35.55
C ARG A 488 2.39 -6.70 34.96
N ASN A 489 1.38 -7.26 35.61
CA ASN A 489 -0.04 -7.15 35.21
C ASN A 489 -0.48 -5.71 34.96
N GLN A 490 -0.03 -4.75 35.80
CA GLN A 490 -0.36 -3.33 35.63
C GLN A 490 0.04 -2.79 34.25
N ARG A 491 1.22 -3.12 33.75
CA ARG A 491 1.69 -2.62 32.44
C ARG A 491 0.91 -3.23 31.27
N ILE A 492 0.49 -4.50 31.41
CA ILE A 492 -0.36 -5.13 30.41
C ILE A 492 -1.73 -4.48 30.42
N LEU A 493 -2.25 -4.12 31.61
CA LEU A 493 -3.49 -3.37 31.73
C LEU A 493 -3.40 -1.99 31.06
N ASP A 494 -2.30 -1.26 31.29
CA ASP A 494 -2.06 0.03 30.65
C ASP A 494 -2.08 -0.12 29.11
N TRP A 495 -1.38 -1.13 28.55
CA TRP A 495 -1.43 -1.43 27.12
C TRP A 495 -2.85 -1.76 26.63
N VAL A 496 -3.61 -2.56 27.37
CA VAL A 496 -4.99 -2.90 27.02
C VAL A 496 -5.88 -1.65 27.02
N MET A 497 -5.70 -0.74 27.99
CA MET A 497 -6.44 0.54 28.06
C MET A 497 -6.14 1.44 26.84
N ASP A 498 -4.90 1.44 26.37
CA ASP A 498 -4.49 2.25 25.21
C ASP A 498 -4.96 1.67 23.86
N THR A 499 -5.13 0.35 23.79
CA THR A 499 -5.34 -0.34 22.50
C THR A 499 -6.73 -0.91 22.28
N PHE A 500 -7.51 -1.10 23.35
CA PHE A 500 -8.88 -1.65 23.30
C PHE A 500 -9.90 -0.64 23.84
N LEU A 501 -11.17 -0.92 23.57
CA LEU A 501 -12.28 -0.19 24.16
C LEU A 501 -12.60 -0.75 25.57
N ILE A 502 -12.17 -0.05 26.60
CA ILE A 502 -12.44 -0.41 28.00
C ILE A 502 -13.27 0.69 28.64
N ASP A 503 -14.31 0.29 29.38
CA ASP A 503 -15.04 1.18 30.26
C ASP A 503 -14.21 1.39 31.55
N ILE A 504 -14.06 2.62 32.00
CA ILE A 504 -13.17 3.04 33.10
C ILE A 504 -13.42 2.27 34.42
N ASP A 505 -14.61 1.69 34.59
CA ASP A 505 -15.05 0.99 35.79
C ASP A 505 -14.84 -0.55 35.76
N TYR A 506 -14.00 -1.08 34.90
CA TYR A 506 -13.77 -2.53 34.84
C TYR A 506 -12.89 -2.97 36.02
N PRO A 507 -13.41 -3.85 36.94
CA PRO A 507 -12.71 -4.25 38.15
C PRO A 507 -11.64 -5.30 37.80
N ILE A 508 -10.43 -4.88 37.53
CA ILE A 508 -9.24 -5.76 37.46
C ILE A 508 -8.37 -5.43 38.67
N ASP A 509 -8.06 -6.45 39.46
CA ASP A 509 -7.06 -6.31 40.52
C ASP A 509 -5.67 -6.65 39.94
N PRO A 510 -4.79 -5.67 39.76
CA PRO A 510 -3.46 -5.89 39.20
C PRO A 510 -2.50 -6.65 40.14
N GLU A 511 -2.86 -6.84 41.41
CA GLU A 511 -2.06 -7.55 42.41
C GLU A 511 -2.30 -9.08 42.39
N GLU A 512 -3.37 -9.56 41.75
CA GLU A 512 -3.59 -10.99 41.55
C GLU A 512 -2.53 -11.61 40.66
N ASP A 513 -2.08 -12.85 40.93
CA ASP A 513 -1.09 -13.56 40.13
C ASP A 513 -1.60 -13.86 38.70
N MET A 514 -2.92 -14.11 38.56
CA MET A 514 -3.57 -14.37 37.26
C MET A 514 -4.51 -13.26 36.89
N MET A 515 -4.20 -12.58 35.80
CA MET A 515 -5.09 -11.63 35.14
C MET A 515 -5.82 -12.27 33.97
N GLU A 516 -7.14 -12.19 33.94
CA GLU A 516 -7.96 -12.67 32.82
C GLU A 516 -8.86 -11.54 32.33
N ILE A 517 -8.74 -11.21 31.04
CA ILE A 517 -9.58 -10.20 30.39
C ILE A 517 -10.31 -10.85 29.22
N ARG A 518 -11.64 -10.71 29.21
CA ARG A 518 -12.52 -11.28 28.17
C ARG A 518 -13.10 -10.18 27.32
N PHE A 519 -13.05 -10.37 26.03
CA PHE A 519 -13.56 -9.41 25.04
C PHE A 519 -14.58 -10.08 24.12
N LEU A 520 -15.56 -9.28 23.70
CA LEU A 520 -16.55 -9.64 22.69
C LEU A 520 -16.33 -8.83 21.42
N GLY A 521 -16.50 -9.48 20.27
CA GLY A 521 -16.47 -8.82 18.99
C GLY A 521 -17.70 -7.92 18.77
N LEU A 522 -17.47 -6.78 18.14
CA LEU A 522 -18.48 -5.79 17.79
C LEU A 522 -18.92 -5.94 16.31
N ALA A 523 -20.07 -5.42 15.97
CA ALA A 523 -20.63 -5.30 14.62
C ALA A 523 -20.48 -6.57 13.75
N SER A 524 -19.63 -6.55 12.74
CA SER A 524 -19.40 -7.63 11.79
C SER A 524 -18.77 -8.88 12.38
N LYS A 525 -18.18 -8.79 13.58
CA LYS A 525 -17.43 -9.86 14.28
C LYS A 525 -18.13 -10.33 15.55
N ARG A 526 -19.46 -10.22 15.62
CA ARG A 526 -20.27 -10.52 16.84
C ARG A 526 -20.06 -11.90 17.43
N ASP A 527 -19.72 -12.89 16.60
CA ASP A 527 -19.50 -14.27 17.06
C ASP A 527 -18.05 -14.52 17.51
N GLN A 528 -17.16 -13.54 17.34
CA GLN A 528 -15.76 -13.68 17.74
C GLN A 528 -15.58 -13.29 19.20
N GLN A 529 -14.83 -14.11 19.90
CA GLN A 529 -14.50 -13.95 21.31
C GLN A 529 -12.98 -13.96 21.46
N LEU A 530 -12.46 -13.07 22.28
CA LEU A 530 -11.04 -12.95 22.60
C LEU A 530 -10.87 -13.05 24.12
N CYS A 531 -9.89 -13.83 24.58
CA CYS A 531 -9.53 -13.87 25.98
C CYS A 531 -8.01 -13.78 26.12
N ILE A 532 -7.55 -12.85 26.95
CA ILE A 532 -6.15 -12.70 27.31
C ILE A 532 -5.97 -13.10 28.75
N LYS A 533 -5.11 -14.08 29.02
CA LYS A 533 -4.72 -14.53 30.36
C LYS A 533 -3.23 -14.29 30.55
N HIS A 534 -2.86 -13.67 31.65
CA HIS A 534 -1.47 -13.47 32.01
C HIS A 534 -1.21 -13.96 33.43
N TYR A 535 -0.12 -14.71 33.60
CA TYR A 535 0.36 -15.21 34.90
C TYR A 535 1.63 -14.46 35.27
N GLN A 536 1.56 -13.64 36.30
CA GLN A 536 2.68 -12.78 36.70
C GLN A 536 3.88 -13.58 37.23
N SER A 537 3.63 -14.71 37.92
CA SER A 537 4.68 -15.58 38.49
C SER A 537 5.62 -16.16 37.41
N ASP A 538 5.06 -16.67 36.33
CA ASP A 538 5.80 -17.36 35.27
C ASP A 538 6.02 -16.46 34.03
N GLY A 539 5.35 -15.32 33.97
CA GLY A 539 5.28 -14.44 32.80
C GLY A 539 4.54 -15.06 31.62
N LYS A 540 3.80 -16.13 31.85
CA LYS A 540 3.09 -16.87 30.81
C LYS A 540 1.84 -16.10 30.38
N THR A 541 1.75 -15.79 29.08
CA THR A 541 0.59 -15.14 28.48
C THR A 541 -0.10 -16.07 27.51
N LEU A 542 -1.40 -16.24 27.66
CA LEU A 542 -2.25 -17.04 26.80
C LEU A 542 -3.27 -16.14 26.11
N ILE A 543 -3.29 -16.14 24.80
CA ILE A 543 -4.23 -15.37 23.98
C ILE A 543 -5.12 -16.38 23.24
N TYR A 544 -6.40 -16.38 23.57
CA TYR A 544 -7.40 -17.28 22.98
C TYR A 544 -8.24 -16.56 21.95
N HIS A 545 -8.14 -16.95 20.69
CA HIS A 545 -8.97 -16.41 19.61
C HIS A 545 -8.88 -17.33 18.38
N GLU A 546 -9.93 -17.44 17.59
CA GLU A 546 -9.95 -18.36 16.43
C GLU A 546 -9.26 -17.81 15.18
N CYS A 547 -9.12 -16.50 15.07
CA CYS A 547 -8.46 -15.87 13.93
C CYS A 547 -6.96 -15.70 14.19
N LEU A 548 -6.13 -16.35 13.38
CA LEU A 548 -4.67 -16.32 13.46
C LEU A 548 -4.10 -14.90 13.27
N GLU A 549 -4.67 -14.14 12.33
CA GLU A 549 -4.26 -12.77 12.01
C GLU A 549 -4.47 -11.81 13.18
N THR A 550 -5.64 -11.87 13.83
CA THR A 550 -5.94 -11.06 15.01
C THR A 550 -4.96 -11.32 16.15
N VAL A 551 -4.66 -12.59 16.43
CA VAL A 551 -3.70 -12.93 17.49
C VAL A 551 -2.29 -12.45 17.11
N GLY A 552 -1.90 -12.58 15.85
CA GLY A 552 -0.65 -12.03 15.33
C GLY A 552 -0.55 -10.53 15.56
N ASN A 553 -1.56 -9.76 15.18
CA ASN A 553 -1.62 -8.31 15.37
C ASN A 553 -1.56 -7.91 16.85
N ILE A 554 -2.20 -8.67 17.73
CA ILE A 554 -2.15 -8.45 19.20
C ILE A 554 -0.72 -8.69 19.73
N ILE A 555 -0.07 -9.78 19.30
CA ILE A 555 1.30 -10.09 19.74
C ILE A 555 2.29 -9.04 19.24
N GLN A 556 2.20 -8.63 17.96
CA GLN A 556 3.05 -7.57 17.43
C GLN A 556 2.82 -6.26 18.19
N SER A 557 1.57 -5.87 18.47
CA SER A 557 1.27 -4.68 19.28
C SER A 557 1.85 -4.76 20.69
N LEU A 558 1.82 -5.95 21.32
CA LEU A 558 2.48 -6.18 22.60
C LEU A 558 4.00 -6.03 22.53
N CYS A 559 4.62 -6.62 21.50
CA CYS A 559 6.06 -6.53 21.28
C CYS A 559 6.50 -5.08 21.04
N ASP A 560 5.76 -4.33 20.22
CA ASP A 560 6.02 -2.91 19.94
C ASP A 560 5.92 -2.05 21.21
N TYR A 561 4.84 -2.23 21.99
CA TYR A 561 4.60 -1.46 23.21
C TYR A 561 5.66 -1.71 24.30
N PHE A 562 6.11 -2.96 24.43
CA PHE A 562 7.11 -3.35 25.44
C PHE A 562 8.54 -3.38 24.93
N VAL A 563 8.75 -3.07 23.66
CA VAL A 563 10.08 -3.10 22.98
C VAL A 563 10.76 -4.46 23.16
N VAL A 564 10.05 -5.54 22.75
CA VAL A 564 10.55 -6.90 22.83
C VAL A 564 11.10 -7.31 21.45
N ASP A 565 12.41 -7.46 21.33
CA ASP A 565 13.09 -7.78 20.06
C ASP A 565 12.93 -9.24 19.63
N ASN A 566 12.83 -10.18 20.59
CA ASN A 566 12.71 -11.60 20.30
C ASN A 566 11.65 -12.25 21.18
N LEU A 567 10.67 -12.87 20.54
CA LEU A 567 9.60 -13.59 21.22
C LEU A 567 9.35 -14.95 20.55
N GLU A 568 9.41 -16.01 21.36
CA GLU A 568 8.96 -17.34 20.96
C GLU A 568 7.50 -17.54 21.39
N SER A 569 6.75 -18.29 20.57
CA SER A 569 5.37 -18.65 20.88
C SER A 569 5.05 -20.06 20.45
N HIS A 570 4.13 -20.67 21.19
CA HIS A 570 3.52 -21.95 20.85
C HIS A 570 2.07 -21.69 20.43
N ALA A 571 1.69 -22.12 19.23
CA ALA A 571 0.39 -21.84 18.63
C ALA A 571 -0.43 -23.13 18.43
N GLU A 572 -1.71 -23.09 18.76
CA GLU A 572 -2.66 -24.17 18.55
C GLU A 572 -3.88 -23.68 17.76
N PHE A 573 -3.86 -23.88 16.43
CA PHE A 573 -4.94 -23.51 15.52
C PHE A 573 -5.33 -24.73 14.65
N PRO A 574 -6.11 -25.67 15.18
CA PRO A 574 -6.35 -26.96 14.50
C PRO A 574 -7.01 -26.80 13.13
N GLU A 575 -7.94 -25.86 12.97
CA GLU A 575 -8.62 -25.62 11.69
C GLU A 575 -7.68 -25.04 10.65
N LYS A 576 -6.81 -24.10 11.04
CA LYS A 576 -5.85 -23.47 10.12
C LYS A 576 -4.73 -24.44 9.70
N PHE A 577 -4.29 -25.27 10.62
CA PHE A 577 -3.27 -26.27 10.29
C PHE A 577 -3.81 -27.40 9.40
N ALA A 578 -5.10 -27.77 9.56
CA ALA A 578 -5.77 -28.66 8.62
C ALA A 578 -5.94 -28.01 7.23
N GLU A 579 -6.25 -26.72 7.16
CA GLU A 579 -6.29 -25.96 5.91
C GLU A 579 -4.94 -25.96 5.18
N VAL A 580 -3.82 -25.80 5.89
CA VAL A 580 -2.45 -25.91 5.30
C VAL A 580 -2.23 -27.28 4.67
N GLU A 581 -2.63 -28.34 5.35
CA GLU A 581 -2.49 -29.72 4.84
C GLU A 581 -3.33 -29.95 3.56
N GLU A 582 -4.55 -29.41 3.53
CA GLU A 582 -5.42 -29.44 2.36
C GLU A 582 -4.82 -28.66 1.17
N ILE A 583 -4.33 -27.43 1.41
CA ILE A 583 -3.68 -26.62 0.37
C ILE A 583 -2.44 -27.31 -0.19
N CYS A 584 -1.62 -27.93 0.65
CA CYS A 584 -0.45 -28.68 0.20
C CYS A 584 -0.84 -29.84 -0.73
N ASN A 585 -1.90 -30.59 -0.40
CA ASN A 585 -2.41 -31.67 -1.25
C ASN A 585 -2.98 -31.13 -2.57
N GLU A 586 -3.66 -29.97 -2.55
CA GLU A 586 -4.12 -29.30 -3.77
C GLU A 586 -2.95 -28.89 -4.68
N LEU A 587 -1.88 -28.32 -4.11
CA LEU A 587 -0.70 -27.90 -4.87
C LEU A 587 -0.03 -29.09 -5.56
N ASP A 588 0.10 -30.23 -4.89
CA ASP A 588 0.65 -31.45 -5.49
C ASP A 588 -0.14 -31.92 -6.69
N SER A 589 -1.46 -31.97 -6.54
CA SER A 589 -2.34 -32.37 -7.63
C SER A 589 -2.23 -31.42 -8.83
N MET A 590 -2.06 -30.10 -8.58
CA MET A 590 -1.90 -29.09 -9.62
C MET A 590 -0.53 -29.17 -10.30
N TYR A 591 0.55 -29.53 -9.58
CA TYR A 591 1.86 -29.81 -10.15
C TYR A 591 1.82 -30.97 -11.13
N ASP A 592 1.22 -32.10 -10.73
CA ASP A 592 1.07 -33.26 -11.58
C ASP A 592 0.27 -32.95 -12.85
N VAL A 593 -0.82 -32.17 -12.70
CA VAL A 593 -1.65 -31.73 -13.83
C VAL A 593 -0.86 -30.78 -14.74
N ARG A 594 -0.08 -29.85 -14.19
CA ARG A 594 0.74 -28.92 -14.96
C ARG A 594 1.74 -29.63 -15.85
N ASP A 595 2.43 -30.62 -15.34
CA ASP A 595 3.44 -31.37 -16.09
C ASP A 595 2.81 -32.17 -17.22
N ARG A 596 1.66 -32.84 -16.96
CA ARG A 596 0.88 -33.54 -17.99
C ARG A 596 0.38 -32.60 -19.08
N LEU A 597 -0.17 -31.43 -18.70
CA LEU A 597 -0.64 -30.43 -19.66
C LEU A 597 0.49 -29.82 -20.49
N THR A 598 1.67 -29.66 -19.88
CA THR A 598 2.86 -29.15 -20.59
C THR A 598 3.36 -30.14 -21.63
N THR A 599 3.39 -31.42 -21.29
CA THR A 599 3.76 -32.51 -22.21
C THR A 599 2.75 -32.61 -23.38
N ASP A 600 1.44 -32.64 -23.09
CA ASP A 600 0.38 -32.68 -24.10
C ASP A 600 0.41 -31.47 -25.05
N LEU A 601 0.70 -30.27 -24.51
CA LEU A 601 0.84 -29.06 -25.32
C LEU A 601 2.05 -29.14 -26.24
N SER A 602 3.21 -29.60 -25.72
CA SER A 602 4.45 -29.80 -26.50
C SER A 602 4.26 -30.80 -27.64
N GLU A 603 3.59 -31.93 -27.37
CA GLU A 603 3.29 -32.92 -28.40
C GLU A 603 2.37 -32.38 -29.50
N LYS A 604 1.32 -31.64 -29.11
CA LYS A 604 0.39 -31.01 -30.05
C LYS A 604 1.06 -29.93 -30.89
N GLN A 605 1.99 -29.13 -30.31
CA GLN A 605 2.77 -28.14 -31.05
C GLN A 605 3.72 -28.80 -32.06
N ALA A 606 4.39 -29.89 -31.67
CA ALA A 606 5.24 -30.64 -32.57
C ALA A 606 4.45 -31.21 -33.77
N LEU A 607 3.27 -31.79 -33.49
CA LEU A 607 2.37 -32.27 -34.55
C LEU A 607 1.87 -31.16 -35.49
N LEU A 608 1.59 -29.97 -34.91
CA LEU A 608 1.16 -28.80 -35.69
C LEU A 608 2.25 -28.36 -36.66
N MET A 609 3.50 -28.26 -36.19
CA MET A 609 4.65 -27.92 -37.01
C MET A 609 4.87 -28.96 -38.14
N GLU A 610 4.76 -30.25 -37.86
CA GLU A 610 4.86 -31.31 -38.87
C GLU A 610 3.78 -31.19 -39.95
N VAL A 611 2.54 -30.91 -39.56
CA VAL A 611 1.44 -30.76 -40.52
C VAL A 611 1.59 -29.48 -41.37
N VAL A 612 2.16 -28.39 -40.79
CA VAL A 612 2.50 -27.16 -41.55
C VAL A 612 3.50 -27.48 -42.66
N VAL A 613 4.60 -28.16 -42.33
CA VAL A 613 5.64 -28.52 -43.33
C VAL A 613 5.03 -29.40 -44.42
N ARG A 614 4.22 -30.38 -44.07
CA ARG A 614 3.54 -31.26 -45.08
C ARG A 614 2.51 -30.49 -45.92
N ALA A 615 1.88 -29.45 -45.37
CA ALA A 615 0.97 -28.60 -46.12
C ALA A 615 1.73 -27.75 -47.17
N GLU A 616 2.91 -27.23 -46.80
CA GLU A 616 3.78 -26.48 -47.70
C GLU A 616 4.36 -27.39 -48.79
N ASP A 617 4.80 -28.60 -48.45
CA ASP A 617 5.24 -29.60 -49.42
C ASP A 617 4.15 -29.92 -50.45
N ALA A 618 2.89 -30.07 -49.98
CA ALA A 618 1.75 -30.31 -50.88
C ALA A 618 1.44 -29.14 -51.82
N ILE A 619 1.69 -27.89 -51.36
CA ILE A 619 1.58 -26.69 -52.20
C ILE A 619 2.65 -26.70 -53.28
N VAL A 620 3.88 -27.08 -52.95
CA VAL A 620 5.00 -27.16 -53.92
C VAL A 620 4.75 -28.20 -54.99
N ILE A 621 4.05 -29.31 -54.66
CA ILE A 621 3.68 -30.40 -55.60
C ILE A 621 2.43 -30.06 -56.42
N ASP A 622 1.73 -28.96 -56.09
CA ASP A 622 0.47 -28.50 -56.69
C ASP A 622 -0.71 -29.50 -56.55
N ASP A 623 -0.71 -30.27 -55.41
CA ASP A 623 -1.81 -31.19 -55.08
C ASP A 623 -2.83 -30.50 -54.17
N LEU A 624 -3.84 -29.88 -54.76
CA LEU A 624 -4.88 -29.11 -54.07
C LEU A 624 -5.75 -29.94 -53.11
N ASP A 625 -5.94 -31.23 -53.40
CA ASP A 625 -6.76 -32.10 -52.52
C ASP A 625 -5.97 -32.44 -51.22
N LEU A 626 -4.69 -32.65 -51.36
CA LEU A 626 -3.78 -32.88 -50.22
C LEU A 626 -3.63 -31.62 -49.35
N VAL A 627 -3.47 -30.45 -50.00
CA VAL A 627 -3.46 -29.14 -49.32
C VAL A 627 -4.71 -28.94 -48.50
N ARG A 628 -5.92 -29.16 -49.09
CA ARG A 628 -7.20 -29.02 -48.40
C ARG A 628 -7.30 -29.94 -47.19
N LYS A 629 -6.80 -31.17 -47.31
CA LYS A 629 -6.78 -32.15 -46.22
C LYS A 629 -5.89 -31.71 -45.07
N TYR A 630 -4.66 -31.21 -45.37
CA TYR A 630 -3.74 -30.74 -44.34
C TYR A 630 -4.22 -29.45 -43.67
N TYR A 631 -4.78 -28.48 -44.40
CA TYR A 631 -5.36 -27.28 -43.78
C TYR A 631 -6.57 -27.57 -42.88
N THR A 632 -7.38 -28.56 -43.23
CA THR A 632 -8.49 -29.01 -42.36
C THR A 632 -7.95 -29.62 -41.08
N ARG A 633 -6.88 -30.42 -41.16
CA ARG A 633 -6.21 -31.00 -40.00
C ARG A 633 -5.50 -29.94 -39.16
N LEU A 634 -4.87 -28.94 -39.76
CA LEU A 634 -4.27 -27.79 -39.12
C LEU A 634 -5.31 -27.01 -38.29
N ARG A 635 -6.46 -26.73 -38.88
CA ARG A 635 -7.56 -26.03 -38.15
C ARG A 635 -8.04 -26.80 -36.92
N HIS A 636 -8.07 -28.12 -37.03
CA HIS A 636 -8.46 -28.97 -35.88
C HIS A 636 -7.38 -28.98 -34.79
N LEU A 637 -6.10 -29.12 -35.19
CA LEU A 637 -4.97 -29.07 -34.25
C LEU A 637 -4.85 -27.72 -33.56
N ASP A 638 -4.95 -26.61 -34.32
CA ASP A 638 -4.92 -25.25 -33.77
C ASP A 638 -6.01 -25.04 -32.69
N ARG A 639 -7.23 -25.54 -32.93
CA ARG A 639 -8.29 -25.48 -31.91
C ARG A 639 -7.91 -26.30 -30.66
N SER A 640 -7.33 -27.49 -30.85
CA SER A 640 -6.91 -28.37 -29.75
C SER A 640 -5.76 -27.76 -28.96
N VAL A 641 -4.77 -27.11 -29.61
CA VAL A 641 -3.68 -26.41 -28.96
C VAL A 641 -4.20 -25.25 -28.13
N ARG A 642 -5.11 -24.43 -28.67
CA ARG A 642 -5.73 -23.33 -27.91
C ARG A 642 -6.49 -23.82 -26.69
N GLN A 643 -7.25 -24.93 -26.82
CA GLN A 643 -7.95 -25.52 -25.67
C GLN A 643 -6.98 -26.02 -24.60
N ALA A 644 -5.89 -26.68 -24.98
CA ALA A 644 -4.87 -27.14 -24.06
C ALA A 644 -4.15 -25.97 -23.35
N PHE A 645 -3.89 -24.88 -24.08
CA PHE A 645 -3.33 -23.66 -23.51
C PHE A 645 -4.26 -23.03 -22.47
N HIS A 646 -5.56 -22.90 -22.78
CA HIS A 646 -6.53 -22.37 -21.78
C HIS A 646 -6.64 -23.25 -20.54
N LEU A 647 -6.60 -24.57 -20.69
CA LEU A 647 -6.60 -25.47 -19.54
C LEU A 647 -5.35 -25.30 -18.69
N ARG A 648 -4.18 -25.15 -19.31
CA ARG A 648 -2.93 -24.88 -18.61
C ARG A 648 -2.96 -23.54 -17.88
N ALA A 649 -3.45 -22.48 -18.54
CA ALA A 649 -3.59 -21.15 -17.94
C ALA A 649 -4.51 -21.16 -16.72
N ASN A 650 -5.67 -21.81 -16.81
CA ASN A 650 -6.61 -21.94 -15.70
C ASN A 650 -6.02 -22.76 -14.53
N ASN A 651 -5.25 -23.82 -14.84
CA ASN A 651 -4.56 -24.60 -13.80
C ASN A 651 -3.49 -23.76 -13.10
N HIS A 652 -2.74 -22.97 -13.87
CA HIS A 652 -1.72 -22.06 -13.30
C HIS A 652 -2.36 -20.99 -12.41
N GLU A 653 -3.47 -20.38 -12.82
CA GLU A 653 -4.19 -19.39 -12.01
C GLU A 653 -4.64 -19.97 -10.66
N ARG A 654 -5.21 -21.20 -10.68
CA ARG A 654 -5.60 -21.90 -9.44
C ARG A 654 -4.39 -22.21 -8.57
N PHE A 655 -3.27 -22.65 -9.18
CA PHE A 655 -2.02 -22.90 -8.47
C PHE A 655 -1.52 -21.65 -7.74
N VAL A 656 -1.49 -20.49 -8.42
CA VAL A 656 -1.10 -19.21 -7.83
C VAL A 656 -2.04 -18.81 -6.67
N GLN A 657 -3.35 -19.02 -6.82
CA GLN A 657 -4.31 -18.74 -5.74
C GLN A 657 -4.09 -19.62 -4.50
N SER A 658 -3.80 -20.92 -4.68
CA SER A 658 -3.49 -21.82 -3.57
C SER A 658 -2.15 -21.47 -2.91
N LEU A 659 -1.13 -21.06 -3.68
CA LEU A 659 0.14 -20.55 -3.16
C LEU A 659 -0.08 -19.26 -2.32
N ARG A 660 -0.87 -18.32 -2.80
CA ARG A 660 -1.18 -17.11 -2.03
C ARG A 660 -1.83 -17.44 -0.68
N ARG A 661 -2.78 -18.38 -0.68
CA ARG A 661 -3.42 -18.84 0.56
C ARG A 661 -2.40 -19.44 1.53
N LEU A 662 -1.48 -20.27 1.03
CA LEU A 662 -0.42 -20.89 1.84
C LEU A 662 0.54 -19.83 2.40
N HIS A 663 1.03 -18.92 1.55
CA HIS A 663 1.95 -17.85 1.96
C HIS A 663 1.30 -16.93 3.01
N LYS A 664 0.02 -16.58 2.82
CA LYS A 664 -0.72 -15.78 3.82
C LYS A 664 -0.78 -16.48 5.18
N ILE A 665 -1.01 -17.78 5.23
CA ILE A 665 -1.03 -18.53 6.50
C ILE A 665 0.38 -18.59 7.12
N ILE A 666 1.43 -18.77 6.33
CA ILE A 666 2.82 -18.75 6.81
C ILE A 666 3.18 -17.39 7.40
N GLU A 667 2.84 -16.31 6.71
CA GLU A 667 3.05 -14.95 7.20
C GLU A 667 2.31 -14.70 8.51
N GLN A 668 1.01 -15.02 8.56
CA GLN A 668 0.21 -14.88 9.78
C GLN A 668 0.77 -15.69 10.95
N ALA A 669 1.30 -16.88 10.68
CA ALA A 669 1.96 -17.70 11.70
C ALA A 669 3.33 -17.13 12.12
N ALA A 670 4.05 -16.49 11.21
CA ALA A 670 5.29 -15.79 11.52
C ALA A 670 5.05 -14.58 12.42
N LYS A 671 3.93 -13.84 12.22
CA LYS A 671 3.50 -12.72 13.09
C LYS A 671 3.16 -13.12 14.54
N LEU A 672 2.96 -14.41 14.81
CA LEU A 672 2.80 -14.90 16.19
C LEU A 672 4.11 -14.87 16.99
N ARG A 673 5.23 -14.56 16.37
CA ARG A 673 6.57 -14.50 16.94
C ARG A 673 7.23 -13.19 16.54
N CYS A 674 8.22 -12.77 17.33
CA CYS A 674 8.96 -11.53 17.03
C CYS A 674 10.44 -11.82 16.85
N GLY A 675 11.10 -11.11 15.94
CA GLY A 675 12.54 -11.16 15.74
C GLY A 675 13.06 -12.45 15.07
N GLU A 676 14.16 -12.97 15.57
CA GLU A 676 14.85 -14.16 15.02
C GLU A 676 13.97 -15.42 14.95
N PRO A 677 13.08 -15.73 15.92
CA PRO A 677 12.15 -16.87 15.81
C PRO A 677 11.18 -16.76 14.63
N SER A 678 10.70 -15.57 14.30
CA SER A 678 9.83 -15.35 13.14
C SER A 678 10.55 -15.68 11.82
N ARG A 679 11.82 -15.25 11.68
CA ARG A 679 12.68 -15.55 10.52
C ARG A 679 12.93 -17.06 10.36
N LYS A 680 13.29 -17.73 11.47
CA LYS A 680 13.57 -19.17 11.45
C LYS A 680 12.39 -19.99 10.92
N ILE A 681 11.16 -19.60 11.25
CA ILE A 681 9.97 -20.28 10.74
C ILE A 681 9.81 -20.07 9.24
N VAL A 682 9.97 -18.85 8.74
CA VAL A 682 9.85 -18.58 7.30
C VAL A 682 10.90 -19.37 6.51
N SER A 683 12.17 -19.39 6.97
CA SER A 683 13.23 -20.15 6.31
C SER A 683 13.00 -21.66 6.39
N ALA A 684 12.55 -22.18 7.54
CA ALA A 684 12.24 -23.59 7.70
C ALA A 684 11.02 -24.03 6.86
N CYS A 685 10.01 -23.17 6.73
CA CYS A 685 8.89 -23.42 5.82
C CYS A 685 9.36 -23.45 4.36
N ARG A 686 10.26 -22.53 3.96
CA ARG A 686 10.87 -22.56 2.62
C ARG A 686 11.59 -23.87 2.34
N GLU A 687 12.47 -24.29 3.24
CA GLU A 687 13.19 -25.56 3.13
C GLU A 687 12.23 -26.77 3.05
N ALA A 688 11.22 -26.79 3.92
CA ALA A 688 10.23 -27.86 3.92
C ALA A 688 9.41 -27.93 2.62
N ILE A 689 9.10 -26.78 2.00
CA ILE A 689 8.42 -26.71 0.70
C ILE A 689 9.38 -27.18 -0.42
N ALA A 690 10.66 -26.77 -0.38
CA ALA A 690 11.66 -27.15 -1.36
C ALA A 690 11.98 -28.66 -1.32
N ASP A 691 12.02 -29.23 -0.11
CA ASP A 691 12.30 -30.66 0.12
C ASP A 691 11.05 -31.56 -0.02
N ASP A 692 9.91 -30.99 -0.42
CA ASP A 692 8.61 -31.67 -0.54
C ASP A 692 8.16 -32.38 0.76
N ASN A 693 8.60 -31.86 1.92
CA ASN A 693 8.32 -32.44 3.23
C ASN A 693 7.20 -31.70 3.96
N LYS A 694 6.00 -31.74 3.39
CA LYS A 694 4.84 -30.95 3.84
C LYS A 694 4.33 -31.32 5.23
N SER A 695 4.56 -32.56 5.68
CA SER A 695 4.16 -33.01 7.02
C SER A 695 4.86 -32.26 8.16
N ILE A 696 5.98 -31.61 7.88
CA ILE A 696 6.75 -30.84 8.86
C ILE A 696 6.22 -29.41 8.97
N LEU A 697 5.61 -28.87 7.90
CA LEU A 697 5.08 -27.49 7.88
C LEU A 697 4.14 -27.21 9.07
N ALA A 698 3.15 -28.07 9.29
CA ALA A 698 2.22 -27.92 10.41
C ALA A 698 2.93 -27.91 11.77
N LYS A 699 4.06 -28.65 11.91
CA LYS A 699 4.86 -28.66 13.14
C LYS A 699 5.63 -27.35 13.33
N TYR A 700 6.24 -26.83 12.25
CA TYR A 700 6.96 -25.55 12.31
C TYR A 700 6.01 -24.40 12.63
N LEU A 701 4.82 -24.38 12.02
CA LEU A 701 3.81 -23.35 12.31
C LEU A 701 3.32 -23.43 13.78
N LYS A 702 3.23 -24.64 14.35
CA LYS A 702 2.75 -24.87 15.72
C LYS A 702 3.81 -24.57 16.77
N PHE A 703 5.00 -25.13 16.65
CA PHE A 703 6.02 -25.14 17.70
C PHE A 703 7.17 -24.15 17.45
N GLY A 704 7.28 -23.62 16.25
CA GLY A 704 8.52 -23.01 15.79
C GLY A 704 9.55 -24.04 15.35
N VAL A 705 10.75 -23.58 15.10
CA VAL A 705 11.88 -24.41 14.64
C VAL A 705 12.78 -24.76 15.81
#